data_1cb1a9238cf57e565ffef7bd750bd269
#
_entry.id   1cb1a9238cf57e565ffef7bd750bd269
#
_cell.length_a   1.000
_cell.length_b   1.000
_cell.length_c   1.000
_cell.angle_alpha   90.00
_cell.angle_beta   90.00
_cell.angle_gamma   90.00
#
_symmetry.space_group_name_H-M   'P 1'
#
loop_
_entity.id
_entity.type
_entity.pdbx_description
1 polymer ?
#
loop_
_entity_poly.entity_id
_entity_poly.type
_entity_poly.pdbx_seq_one_letter_code
_entity_poly.pdbx_strand_id
1 'polypeptide(L)'
;MKIPKGFRFGGVACGIKPSRRDLALVVSDHPAAAAGVFTRNKAPAAPVQDARPRVPAEGIRAVVVNSGNANALTGPAGLDDVSVIRTAVADALGLQKRAVLTASTGVIGARLPAMKIVTALPGLVEQLGDHPDLAAEAIMTTDTRPKMAAREVTLGGKGAVLSAICKGSGMLAPQLATTVCVVTTDAAVTPKALQEILGRAVQSTLNMVSVDGEMSTNDCVLLLANGLAGNPRISEPGADLDVLENALTDLLGEMARAMAADGEGATRTMEVVVSGAPSDVIARECALAIASSPLVKTALFGADPNWGRILATVGARAGAQDWPVDPFRARVTLQGVPVFAKGVPVEFDRESLRARMRESRVDVLVELADGAARAVAWGCDLSYDYVKINADYSSLIFQKPDGGVAKDDRVSNYSPAFKRTLLAEALKYIAAFSGQIAVIKYGGAAMVKESLKEAFAEDVTLLKRVGLKPVVVHGGAPEITKTLEKLGERSEFVDGMRVTDAQSLPVVEMVLSGKVNQELVALLNARNAGAVGLSGKDGQLLRAEKIHHESGRDLGHVGHVREVNEKFLRMLLDGGYVPVISPIGLADDGGSLSINADEVAAAVAVALGSRKLIYLTDVAGILESAPDGALVRQLTVADLTRRVEAGAITGGMKWKAQSILAAVAGGVERVHVLDGRQPHTVIAELFTDRGVGSLVQKGTPA
;
A
#
# COMPACT_ATOMS: atom_id res chain seq x y z
N MET A 1 -2.01 -2.84 24.08
CA MET A 1 -0.97 -1.99 24.73
C MET A 1 -1.43 -1.66 26.16
N LYS A 2 -0.56 -1.65 27.17
CA LYS A 2 -0.92 -1.20 28.53
C LYS A 2 -1.07 0.31 28.57
N ILE A 3 -2.11 0.80 29.22
CA ILE A 3 -2.45 2.23 29.28
C ILE A 3 -2.10 2.76 30.65
N PRO A 4 -1.45 3.94 30.76
CA PRO A 4 -1.22 4.60 32.04
C PRO A 4 -2.56 4.98 32.71
N LYS A 5 -2.63 4.92 34.03
CA LYS A 5 -3.83 5.23 34.78
C LYS A 5 -4.37 6.62 34.46
N GLY A 6 -5.70 6.74 34.32
CA GLY A 6 -6.38 7.99 34.04
C GLY A 6 -6.16 8.58 32.64
N PHE A 7 -5.66 7.81 31.70
CA PHE A 7 -5.67 8.18 30.29
C PHE A 7 -6.73 7.39 29.52
N ARG A 8 -7.42 8.09 28.62
CA ARG A 8 -8.40 7.52 27.68
C ARG A 8 -8.05 7.93 26.27
N PHE A 9 -8.32 7.02 25.33
CA PHE A 9 -8.02 7.16 23.91
C PHE A 9 -9.28 6.93 23.09
N GLY A 10 -9.38 7.59 21.95
CA GLY A 10 -10.45 7.35 20.98
C GLY A 10 -10.02 7.76 19.59
N GLY A 11 -10.66 7.17 18.57
CA GLY A 11 -10.41 7.49 17.18
C GLY A 11 -11.62 7.25 16.29
N VAL A 12 -12.02 8.25 15.50
CA VAL A 12 -13.18 8.20 14.61
C VAL A 12 -12.83 8.70 13.21
N ALA A 13 -13.74 8.47 12.26
CA ALA A 13 -13.72 9.10 10.95
C ALA A 13 -14.57 10.38 11.01
N CYS A 14 -13.95 11.56 10.80
CA CYS A 14 -14.67 12.83 10.69
C CYS A 14 -14.83 13.28 9.22
N GLY A 15 -14.30 12.52 8.25
CA GLY A 15 -14.47 12.74 6.83
C GLY A 15 -13.44 13.70 6.22
N ILE A 16 -12.27 13.85 6.82
CA ILE A 16 -11.10 14.47 6.17
C ILE A 16 -10.52 13.47 5.17
N LYS A 17 -10.39 12.19 5.58
CA LYS A 17 -10.05 11.08 4.67
C LYS A 17 -11.33 10.39 4.15
N PRO A 18 -11.34 9.88 2.92
CA PRO A 18 -12.56 9.30 2.33
C PRO A 18 -13.11 8.07 3.04
N SER A 19 -12.25 7.22 3.62
CA SER A 19 -12.65 5.88 4.07
C SER A 19 -11.93 5.35 5.31
N ARG A 20 -11.13 6.16 6.00
CA ARG A 20 -10.37 5.74 7.20
C ARG A 20 -10.64 6.67 8.37
N ARG A 21 -10.34 6.20 9.59
CA ARG A 21 -10.29 7.10 10.76
C ARG A 21 -9.27 8.21 10.52
N ASP A 22 -9.60 9.42 10.95
CA ASP A 22 -8.82 10.63 10.67
C ASP A 22 -8.82 11.65 11.80
N LEU A 23 -9.48 11.33 12.93
CA LEU A 23 -9.51 12.16 14.13
C LEU A 23 -9.27 11.29 15.35
N ALA A 24 -8.19 11.58 16.09
CA ALA A 24 -7.83 10.95 17.36
C ALA A 24 -7.96 11.95 18.52
N LEU A 25 -8.30 11.43 19.70
CA LEU A 25 -8.33 12.20 20.93
C LEU A 25 -7.70 11.37 22.06
N VAL A 26 -6.71 11.97 22.75
CA VAL A 26 -6.07 11.42 23.96
C VAL A 26 -6.41 12.35 25.11
N VAL A 27 -7.01 11.81 26.17
CA VAL A 27 -7.49 12.59 27.32
C VAL A 27 -6.90 12.06 28.61
N SER A 28 -6.44 12.96 29.45
CA SER A 28 -6.10 12.66 30.84
C SER A 28 -7.24 13.10 31.77
N ASP A 29 -7.71 12.23 32.66
CA ASP A 29 -8.74 12.51 33.66
C ASP A 29 -8.26 13.48 34.75
N HIS A 30 -6.94 13.68 34.85
CA HIS A 30 -6.31 14.60 35.79
C HIS A 30 -5.40 15.60 35.07
N PRO A 31 -5.17 16.80 35.59
CA PRO A 31 -4.20 17.75 35.07
C PRO A 31 -2.82 17.11 34.98
N ALA A 32 -2.23 17.13 33.77
CA ALA A 32 -0.93 16.54 33.52
C ALA A 32 0.16 17.60 33.33
N ALA A 33 1.37 17.29 33.78
CA ALA A 33 2.57 17.95 33.33
C ALA A 33 2.78 17.56 31.86
N ALA A 34 3.14 18.51 31.00
CA ALA A 34 3.36 18.26 29.58
C ALA A 34 4.70 18.79 29.11
N ALA A 35 5.32 18.06 28.18
CA ALA A 35 6.51 18.44 27.46
C ALA A 35 6.28 18.25 25.96
N GLY A 36 7.07 18.94 25.12
CA GLY A 36 6.95 18.82 23.67
C GLY A 36 8.25 19.11 22.94
N VAL A 37 8.51 18.32 21.92
CA VAL A 37 9.59 18.56 20.94
C VAL A 37 8.96 18.71 19.56
N PHE A 38 9.42 19.67 18.77
CA PHE A 38 8.77 20.09 17.53
C PHE A 38 9.78 20.26 16.40
N THR A 39 9.32 20.12 15.15
CA THR A 39 10.11 20.31 13.93
C THR A 39 10.91 21.62 13.95
N ARG A 40 12.10 21.60 13.36
CA ARG A 40 12.94 22.79 13.12
C ARG A 40 12.68 23.42 11.74
N ASN A 41 11.73 22.89 10.97
CA ASN A 41 11.36 23.47 9.68
C ASN A 41 10.96 24.92 9.85
N LYS A 42 11.45 25.81 8.96
CA LYS A 42 11.16 27.24 8.99
C LYS A 42 9.75 27.60 8.49
N ALA A 43 9.00 26.58 7.99
CA ALA A 43 7.60 26.69 7.62
C ALA A 43 6.71 25.80 8.54
N PRO A 44 6.69 26.00 9.87
CA PRO A 44 5.96 25.16 10.78
C PRO A 44 4.45 25.28 10.56
N ALA A 45 3.74 24.15 10.65
CA ALA A 45 2.29 24.11 10.54
C ALA A 45 1.59 24.88 11.68
N ALA A 46 0.37 25.33 11.46
CA ALA A 46 -0.40 26.09 12.45
C ALA A 46 -0.52 25.40 13.81
N PRO A 47 -0.78 24.07 13.91
CA PRO A 47 -0.77 23.37 15.20
C PRO A 47 0.58 23.43 15.92
N VAL A 48 1.69 23.35 15.18
CA VAL A 48 3.04 23.46 15.76
C VAL A 48 3.30 24.86 16.29
N GLN A 49 2.89 25.89 15.54
CA GLN A 49 3.01 27.29 15.96
C GLN A 49 2.21 27.57 17.25
N ASP A 50 1.01 26.98 17.39
CA ASP A 50 0.17 27.11 18.58
C ASP A 50 0.70 26.30 19.75
N ALA A 51 1.12 25.04 19.54
CA ALA A 51 1.50 24.13 20.63
C ALA A 51 2.88 24.42 21.23
N ARG A 52 3.87 24.80 20.40
CA ARG A 52 5.28 25.02 20.82
C ARG A 52 5.42 26.01 22.00
N PRO A 53 4.79 27.20 22.05
CA PRO A 53 4.92 28.12 23.16
C PRO A 53 4.13 27.71 24.41
N ARG A 54 3.34 26.63 24.36
CA ARG A 54 2.47 26.16 25.43
C ARG A 54 3.07 25.06 26.28
N VAL A 55 4.20 24.50 25.88
CA VAL A 55 4.93 23.47 26.60
C VAL A 55 6.40 23.85 26.73
N PRO A 56 7.08 23.51 27.85
CA PRO A 56 6.58 22.71 28.96
C PRO A 56 5.55 23.44 29.84
N ALA A 57 4.54 22.75 30.35
CA ALA A 57 3.45 23.33 31.14
C ALA A 57 2.77 22.32 32.06
N GLU A 58 2.08 22.85 33.08
CA GLU A 58 1.13 22.09 33.87
C GLU A 58 -0.30 22.25 33.36
N GLY A 59 -1.16 21.28 33.69
CA GLY A 59 -2.61 21.38 33.49
C GLY A 59 -3.09 21.04 32.09
N ILE A 60 -2.27 20.41 31.28
CA ILE A 60 -2.72 19.86 29.99
C ILE A 60 -3.58 18.62 30.27
N ARG A 61 -4.71 18.50 29.53
CA ARG A 61 -5.72 17.47 29.74
C ARG A 61 -6.04 16.69 28.46
N ALA A 62 -5.84 17.30 27.28
CA ALA A 62 -6.22 16.68 26.03
C ALA A 62 -5.23 16.98 24.90
N VAL A 63 -5.04 15.99 24.03
CA VAL A 63 -4.36 16.15 22.73
C VAL A 63 -5.32 15.65 21.65
N VAL A 64 -5.69 16.52 20.73
CA VAL A 64 -6.47 16.14 19.55
C VAL A 64 -5.58 16.15 18.33
N VAL A 65 -5.66 15.09 17.52
CA VAL A 65 -4.84 14.89 16.32
C VAL A 65 -5.74 14.60 15.14
N ASN A 66 -5.63 15.38 14.08
CA ASN A 66 -6.24 15.02 12.80
C ASN A 66 -5.20 14.53 11.79
N SER A 67 -5.61 13.61 10.92
CA SER A 67 -4.82 13.17 9.77
C SER A 67 -5.56 13.40 8.45
N GLY A 68 -4.80 13.39 7.34
CA GLY A 68 -5.30 13.70 6.00
C GLY A 68 -5.09 15.16 5.57
N ASN A 69 -4.96 16.08 6.53
CA ASN A 69 -4.67 17.50 6.27
C ASN A 69 -3.65 18.00 7.31
N ALA A 70 -2.57 18.60 6.84
CA ALA A 70 -1.46 19.09 7.66
C ALA A 70 -1.74 20.43 8.35
N ASN A 71 -2.70 21.21 7.87
CA ASN A 71 -2.91 22.61 8.26
C ASN A 71 -1.59 23.41 8.26
N ALA A 72 -0.79 23.19 7.21
CA ALA A 72 0.51 23.82 7.01
C ALA A 72 0.48 24.76 5.81
N LEU A 73 1.18 25.90 5.90
CA LEU A 73 1.20 26.96 4.90
C LEU A 73 -0.20 27.53 4.56
N THR A 74 -1.07 27.58 5.55
CA THR A 74 -2.46 28.03 5.45
C THR A 74 -2.68 29.46 5.96
N GLY A 75 -1.60 30.14 6.36
CA GLY A 75 -1.63 31.51 6.83
C GLY A 75 -2.41 31.69 8.17
N PRO A 76 -2.90 32.91 8.47
CA PRO A 76 -3.66 33.18 9.69
C PRO A 76 -4.89 32.31 9.85
N ALA A 77 -5.59 31.97 8.75
CA ALA A 77 -6.77 31.12 8.80
C ALA A 77 -6.49 29.73 9.37
N GLY A 78 -5.27 29.19 9.19
CA GLY A 78 -4.88 27.93 9.81
C GLY A 78 -4.79 28.01 11.34
N LEU A 79 -4.36 29.14 11.89
CA LEU A 79 -4.35 29.40 13.34
C LEU A 79 -5.76 29.60 13.90
N ASP A 80 -6.65 30.23 13.12
CA ASP A 80 -8.07 30.34 13.48
C ASP A 80 -8.72 28.96 13.56
N ASP A 81 -8.45 28.08 12.59
CA ASP A 81 -8.92 26.69 12.59
C ASP A 81 -8.44 25.93 13.85
N VAL A 82 -7.16 26.06 14.22
CA VAL A 82 -6.61 25.51 15.47
C VAL A 82 -7.36 26.07 16.70
N SER A 83 -7.62 27.36 16.72
CA SER A 83 -8.36 28.02 17.81
C SER A 83 -9.79 27.48 17.96
N VAL A 84 -10.50 27.32 16.84
CA VAL A 84 -11.86 26.74 16.77
C VAL A 84 -11.86 25.31 17.31
N ILE A 85 -10.96 24.46 16.84
CA ILE A 85 -10.85 23.05 17.27
C ILE A 85 -10.55 22.97 18.77
N ARG A 86 -9.59 23.74 19.27
CA ARG A 86 -9.26 23.76 20.71
C ARG A 86 -10.42 24.18 21.58
N THR A 87 -11.19 25.17 21.14
CA THR A 87 -12.40 25.60 21.86
C THR A 87 -13.43 24.48 21.89
N ALA A 88 -13.73 23.89 20.72
CA ALA A 88 -14.72 22.83 20.64
C ALA A 88 -14.36 21.57 21.47
N VAL A 89 -13.07 21.17 21.48
CA VAL A 89 -12.59 20.06 22.33
C VAL A 89 -12.71 20.42 23.82
N ALA A 90 -12.35 21.64 24.19
CA ALA A 90 -12.47 22.11 25.57
C ALA A 90 -13.92 22.10 26.06
N ASP A 91 -14.84 22.62 25.24
CA ASP A 91 -16.28 22.65 25.53
C ASP A 91 -16.85 21.23 25.65
N ALA A 92 -16.51 20.34 24.71
CA ALA A 92 -16.99 18.95 24.72
C ALA A 92 -16.51 18.13 25.93
N LEU A 93 -15.35 18.49 26.51
CA LEU A 93 -14.76 17.82 27.68
C LEU A 93 -14.96 18.57 28.97
N GLY A 94 -15.62 19.74 28.99
CA GLY A 94 -15.75 20.60 30.16
C GLY A 94 -14.40 21.14 30.66
N LEU A 95 -13.47 21.45 29.76
CA LEU A 95 -12.12 21.90 30.08
C LEU A 95 -11.91 23.38 29.72
N GLN A 96 -10.82 23.95 30.23
CA GLN A 96 -10.36 25.23 29.75
C GLN A 96 -9.59 25.04 28.42
N LYS A 97 -9.77 25.97 27.46
CA LYS A 97 -9.10 25.93 26.15
C LYS A 97 -7.56 25.77 26.25
N ARG A 98 -6.94 26.34 27.30
CA ARG A 98 -5.50 26.21 27.54
C ARG A 98 -5.03 24.80 27.83
N ALA A 99 -5.94 23.92 28.29
CA ALA A 99 -5.65 22.52 28.63
C ALA A 99 -5.64 21.57 27.40
N VAL A 100 -5.88 22.11 26.20
CA VAL A 100 -5.95 21.34 24.95
C VAL A 100 -4.79 21.67 24.05
N LEU A 101 -4.09 20.64 23.56
CA LEU A 101 -3.09 20.72 22.48
C LEU A 101 -3.65 20.12 21.20
N THR A 102 -3.17 20.58 20.05
CA THR A 102 -3.54 20.08 18.74
C THR A 102 -2.32 19.61 17.97
N ALA A 103 -2.50 18.60 17.14
CA ALA A 103 -1.55 18.20 16.10
C ALA A 103 -2.31 17.84 14.82
N SER A 104 -1.67 18.01 13.68
CA SER A 104 -2.22 17.68 12.36
C SER A 104 -1.17 16.99 11.52
N THR A 105 -1.58 16.15 10.58
CA THR A 105 -0.68 15.51 9.62
C THR A 105 -1.42 15.21 8.31
N GLY A 106 -0.71 15.25 7.19
CA GLY A 106 -1.27 14.96 5.87
C GLY A 106 -0.86 16.01 4.84
N VAL A 107 -1.80 16.43 4.03
CA VAL A 107 -1.55 17.30 2.89
C VAL A 107 -1.24 18.73 3.30
N ILE A 108 -0.20 19.28 2.69
CA ILE A 108 0.28 20.65 2.89
C ILE A 108 -0.42 21.59 1.89
N GLY A 109 -0.71 22.84 2.32
CA GLY A 109 -1.24 23.90 1.46
C GLY A 109 -2.77 23.90 1.28
N ALA A 110 -3.46 22.92 1.87
CA ALA A 110 -4.92 22.87 1.86
C ALA A 110 -5.49 23.34 3.20
N ARG A 111 -6.56 24.15 3.16
CA ARG A 111 -7.24 24.60 4.38
C ARG A 111 -7.86 23.40 5.14
N LEU A 112 -7.71 23.39 6.46
CA LEU A 112 -8.29 22.37 7.31
C LEU A 112 -9.82 22.55 7.40
N PRO A 113 -10.64 21.52 7.13
CA PRO A 113 -12.08 21.58 7.31
C PRO A 113 -12.46 21.44 8.80
N ALA A 114 -12.13 22.45 9.61
CA ALA A 114 -12.26 22.42 11.07
C ALA A 114 -13.67 22.05 11.55
N MET A 115 -14.72 22.46 10.83
CA MET A 115 -16.10 22.13 11.19
C MET A 115 -16.42 20.65 11.12
N LYS A 116 -15.75 19.86 10.26
CA LYS A 116 -15.91 18.40 10.27
C LYS A 116 -15.39 17.79 11.56
N ILE A 117 -14.27 18.30 12.07
CA ILE A 117 -13.73 17.90 13.37
C ILE A 117 -14.71 18.26 14.48
N VAL A 118 -15.19 19.51 14.51
CA VAL A 118 -16.15 20.00 15.51
C VAL A 118 -17.41 19.12 15.56
N THR A 119 -17.97 18.80 14.38
CA THR A 119 -19.18 17.97 14.27
C THR A 119 -18.97 16.53 14.77
N ALA A 120 -17.76 15.99 14.62
CA ALA A 120 -17.46 14.61 15.04
C ALA A 120 -17.11 14.48 16.55
N LEU A 121 -16.81 15.58 17.25
CA LEU A 121 -16.37 15.55 18.66
C LEU A 121 -17.35 14.89 19.62
N PRO A 122 -18.68 15.11 19.57
CA PRO A 122 -19.59 14.46 20.52
C PRO A 122 -19.47 12.93 20.46
N GLY A 123 -19.54 12.35 19.27
CA GLY A 123 -19.41 10.90 19.10
C GLY A 123 -18.00 10.37 19.47
N LEU A 124 -16.94 11.16 19.26
CA LEU A 124 -15.59 10.78 19.69
C LEU A 124 -15.46 10.79 21.21
N VAL A 125 -16.06 11.77 21.89
CA VAL A 125 -16.02 11.87 23.36
C VAL A 125 -16.80 10.71 24.01
N GLU A 126 -17.93 10.30 23.44
CA GLU A 126 -18.71 9.14 23.89
C GLU A 126 -17.92 7.82 23.74
N GLN A 127 -17.04 7.73 22.73
CA GLN A 127 -16.22 6.55 22.45
C GLN A 127 -14.87 6.54 23.19
N LEU A 128 -14.58 7.55 24.01
CA LEU A 128 -13.32 7.58 24.78
C LEU A 128 -13.26 6.44 25.80
N GLY A 129 -12.19 5.67 25.73
CA GLY A 129 -11.94 4.52 26.61
C GLY A 129 -10.54 3.95 26.38
N ASP A 130 -10.40 2.65 26.62
CA ASP A 130 -9.14 1.91 26.45
C ASP A 130 -8.94 1.51 24.98
N HIS A 131 -8.93 2.52 24.07
CA HIS A 131 -8.88 2.32 22.63
C HIS A 131 -7.66 2.99 21.97
N PRO A 132 -6.42 2.70 22.43
CA PRO A 132 -5.20 3.28 21.85
C PRO A 132 -4.97 2.84 20.39
N ASP A 133 -5.46 1.67 20.00
CA ASP A 133 -5.46 1.14 18.65
C ASP A 133 -6.27 2.02 17.69
N LEU A 134 -7.46 2.47 18.08
CA LEU A 134 -8.29 3.37 17.28
C LEU A 134 -7.64 4.75 17.13
N ALA A 135 -7.02 5.26 18.20
CA ALA A 135 -6.29 6.52 18.14
C ALA A 135 -5.04 6.40 17.26
N ALA A 136 -4.28 5.31 17.38
CA ALA A 136 -3.10 5.05 16.54
C ALA A 136 -3.47 4.89 15.05
N GLU A 137 -4.59 4.23 14.73
CA GLU A 137 -5.11 4.15 13.36
C GLU A 137 -5.52 5.53 12.82
N ALA A 138 -6.17 6.34 13.65
CA ALA A 138 -6.71 7.64 13.24
C ALA A 138 -5.62 8.66 12.89
N ILE A 139 -4.43 8.56 13.47
CA ILE A 139 -3.30 9.47 13.16
C ILE A 139 -2.49 9.06 11.92
N MET A 140 -2.67 7.85 11.38
CA MET A 140 -1.94 7.34 10.20
C MET A 140 -2.22 8.17 8.94
N THR A 141 -1.23 8.22 8.04
CA THR A 141 -1.37 8.78 6.69
C THR A 141 -1.04 7.73 5.64
N THR A 142 0.21 7.63 5.23
CA THR A 142 0.74 6.58 4.34
C THR A 142 1.21 5.34 5.09
N ASP A 143 1.19 5.38 6.40
CA ASP A 143 1.49 4.24 7.26
C ASP A 143 0.67 3.01 6.88
N THR A 144 1.30 1.83 6.85
CA THR A 144 0.63 0.56 6.54
C THR A 144 0.07 -0.13 7.77
N ARG A 145 0.57 0.23 8.98
CA ARG A 145 0.18 -0.35 10.27
C ARG A 145 0.24 0.69 11.40
N PRO A 146 -0.63 0.57 12.43
CA PRO A 146 -0.53 1.37 13.63
C PRO A 146 0.78 1.09 14.38
N LYS A 147 1.38 2.14 14.97
CA LYS A 147 2.60 2.04 15.78
C LYS A 147 2.27 2.45 17.20
N MET A 148 2.38 1.51 18.13
CA MET A 148 2.10 1.74 19.56
C MET A 148 2.88 0.75 20.41
N ALA A 149 3.38 1.21 21.57
CA ALA A 149 4.07 0.39 22.55
C ALA A 149 3.90 0.93 23.97
N ALA A 150 4.25 0.13 24.96
CA ALA A 150 4.25 0.53 26.37
C ALA A 150 5.45 -0.04 27.12
N ARG A 151 5.81 0.64 28.21
CA ARG A 151 6.84 0.20 29.17
C ARG A 151 6.29 0.35 30.60
N GLU A 152 6.72 -0.56 31.44
CA GLU A 152 6.46 -0.51 32.88
C GLU A 152 7.77 -0.24 33.63
N VAL A 153 7.72 0.65 34.60
CA VAL A 153 8.86 1.03 35.41
C VAL A 153 8.47 1.12 36.89
N THR A 154 9.46 1.04 37.76
CA THR A 154 9.27 1.27 39.18
C THR A 154 9.99 2.55 39.57
N LEU A 155 9.24 3.52 40.11
CA LEU A 155 9.72 4.85 40.51
C LEU A 155 9.36 5.08 41.99
N GLY A 156 10.37 5.28 42.83
CA GLY A 156 10.16 5.43 44.26
C GLY A 156 9.36 4.29 44.88
N GLY A 157 9.55 3.06 44.41
CA GLY A 157 8.82 1.86 44.87
C GLY A 157 7.39 1.74 44.35
N LYS A 158 6.93 2.61 43.43
CA LYS A 158 5.61 2.57 42.79
C LYS A 158 5.73 2.19 41.32
N GLY A 159 4.84 1.31 40.86
CA GLY A 159 4.76 0.96 39.45
C GLY A 159 4.13 2.08 38.62
N ALA A 160 4.81 2.51 37.56
CA ALA A 160 4.32 3.47 36.58
C ALA A 160 4.34 2.88 35.19
N VAL A 161 3.49 3.37 34.30
CA VAL A 161 3.39 2.95 32.90
C VAL A 161 3.71 4.14 32.00
N LEU A 162 4.47 3.87 30.93
CA LEU A 162 4.62 4.76 29.78
C LEU A 162 3.97 4.09 28.58
N SER A 163 3.25 4.85 27.74
CA SER A 163 2.74 4.36 26.48
C SER A 163 2.87 5.42 25.38
N ALA A 164 3.02 4.97 24.13
CA ALA A 164 3.11 5.85 22.98
C ALA A 164 2.23 5.34 21.84
N ILE A 165 1.58 6.26 21.16
CA ILE A 165 1.05 6.10 19.82
C ILE A 165 1.84 6.99 18.87
N CYS A 166 2.22 6.47 17.72
CA CYS A 166 3.11 7.17 16.80
C CYS A 166 2.73 6.92 15.35
N LYS A 167 2.95 7.89 14.47
CA LYS A 167 2.86 7.73 13.02
C LYS A 167 4.10 8.29 12.33
N GLY A 168 4.45 7.69 11.21
CA GLY A 168 5.52 8.12 10.31
C GLY A 168 5.88 6.99 9.34
N SER A 169 5.93 7.34 8.04
CA SER A 169 6.23 6.41 6.94
C SER A 169 6.98 7.10 5.80
N GLY A 170 6.67 8.36 5.46
CA GLY A 170 7.36 9.20 4.48
C GLY A 170 7.57 10.62 4.98
N MET A 171 8.35 11.43 4.25
CA MET A 171 8.84 12.75 4.66
C MET A 171 9.57 12.65 6.02
N LEU A 172 10.48 11.66 6.15
CA LEU A 172 11.18 11.30 7.38
C LEU A 172 12.67 11.65 7.27
N ALA A 173 13.08 12.73 7.97
CA ALA A 173 14.46 13.16 8.08
C ALA A 173 14.88 13.46 9.52
N PRO A 174 16.18 13.41 9.82
CA PRO A 174 16.72 13.85 11.11
C PRO A 174 16.26 15.27 11.49
N GLN A 175 16.07 15.54 12.77
CA GLN A 175 15.56 16.78 13.39
C GLN A 175 14.02 16.88 13.49
N LEU A 176 13.42 15.79 13.96
CA LEU A 176 12.02 15.45 13.97
C LEU A 176 11.47 15.27 12.56
N ALA A 177 11.61 14.03 12.12
CA ALA A 177 11.01 13.51 10.90
C ALA A 177 9.48 13.45 11.04
N THR A 178 8.71 13.48 9.95
CA THR A 178 7.23 13.51 9.89
C THR A 178 6.55 12.59 10.89
N THR A 179 6.70 12.96 12.16
CA THR A 179 6.28 12.18 13.30
C THR A 179 5.27 12.97 14.10
N VAL A 180 4.06 12.43 14.20
CA VAL A 180 3.15 12.82 15.28
C VAL A 180 3.18 11.67 16.28
N CYS A 181 3.74 11.94 17.45
CA CYS A 181 3.85 10.98 18.54
C CYS A 181 3.24 11.57 19.78
N VAL A 182 2.32 10.83 20.42
CA VAL A 182 1.75 11.18 21.71
C VAL A 182 2.18 10.12 22.71
N VAL A 183 2.95 10.54 23.70
CA VAL A 183 3.42 9.70 24.82
C VAL A 183 2.63 10.08 26.05
N THR A 184 2.20 9.10 26.82
CA THR A 184 1.49 9.27 28.06
C THR A 184 2.16 8.48 29.19
N THR A 185 2.14 9.00 30.40
CA THR A 185 2.59 8.28 31.60
C THR A 185 1.80 8.70 32.82
N ASP A 186 1.59 7.77 33.73
CA ASP A 186 1.00 8.05 35.04
C ASP A 186 2.06 8.43 36.09
N ALA A 187 3.33 8.54 35.74
CA ALA A 187 4.40 9.01 36.63
C ALA A 187 4.17 10.48 37.07
N ALA A 188 4.55 10.80 38.31
CA ALA A 188 4.58 12.15 38.82
C ALA A 188 5.95 12.80 38.54
N VAL A 189 5.99 13.75 37.60
CA VAL A 189 7.22 14.43 37.11
C VAL A 189 6.92 15.92 36.89
N THR A 190 7.88 16.80 37.14
CA THR A 190 7.72 18.22 36.81
C THR A 190 7.85 18.48 35.29
N PRO A 191 7.18 19.52 34.74
CA PRO A 191 7.30 19.84 33.32
C PRO A 191 8.73 20.05 32.85
N LYS A 192 9.59 20.67 33.65
CA LYS A 192 10.98 20.91 33.33
C LYS A 192 11.77 19.61 33.20
N ALA A 193 11.72 18.72 34.19
CA ALA A 193 12.39 17.42 34.14
C ALA A 193 11.88 16.58 32.97
N LEU A 194 10.56 16.61 32.75
CA LEU A 194 9.90 15.91 31.62
C LEU A 194 10.42 16.42 30.27
N GLN A 195 10.58 17.74 30.09
CA GLN A 195 11.11 18.34 28.89
C GLN A 195 12.57 17.96 28.62
N GLU A 196 13.38 17.91 29.67
CA GLU A 196 14.80 17.56 29.56
C GLU A 196 15.01 16.11 29.10
N ILE A 197 14.30 15.14 29.74
CA ILE A 197 14.43 13.74 29.35
C ILE A 197 13.82 13.49 27.96
N LEU A 198 12.71 14.14 27.62
CA LEU A 198 12.10 14.04 26.29
C LEU A 198 13.06 14.54 25.20
N GLY A 199 13.73 15.66 25.45
CA GLY A 199 14.72 16.21 24.51
C GLY A 199 15.86 15.24 24.22
N ARG A 200 16.45 14.64 25.27
CA ARG A 200 17.54 13.66 25.13
C ARG A 200 17.09 12.36 24.48
N ALA A 201 15.93 11.82 24.88
CA ALA A 201 15.38 10.59 24.33
C ALA A 201 15.05 10.74 22.82
N VAL A 202 14.42 11.84 22.41
CA VAL A 202 14.13 12.13 21.00
C VAL A 202 15.40 12.27 20.19
N GLN A 203 16.44 12.92 20.75
CA GLN A 203 17.69 13.15 20.03
C GLN A 203 18.44 11.85 19.70
N SER A 204 18.36 10.84 20.57
CA SER A 204 19.01 9.53 20.39
C SER A 204 18.14 8.50 19.68
N THR A 205 16.87 8.80 19.41
CA THR A 205 15.91 7.85 18.84
C THR A 205 15.24 8.38 17.59
N LEU A 206 14.15 9.15 17.71
CA LEU A 206 13.33 9.61 16.58
C LEU A 206 14.13 10.53 15.64
N ASN A 207 15.09 11.30 16.15
CA ASN A 207 16.00 12.09 15.34
C ASN A 207 17.10 11.27 14.63
N MET A 208 17.11 9.96 14.83
CA MET A 208 18.05 9.03 14.19
C MET A 208 17.40 8.16 13.12
N VAL A 209 16.20 8.55 12.64
CA VAL A 209 15.50 7.85 11.56
C VAL A 209 15.54 8.67 10.27
N SER A 210 15.73 8.00 9.13
CA SER A 210 15.59 8.60 7.81
C SER A 210 14.95 7.64 6.84
N VAL A 211 13.88 8.10 6.15
CA VAL A 211 13.27 7.39 5.01
C VAL A 211 13.65 8.05 3.69
N ASP A 212 13.51 9.34 3.56
CA ASP A 212 13.73 10.10 2.33
C ASP A 212 14.58 11.38 2.50
N GLY A 213 14.95 11.68 3.75
CA GLY A 213 15.77 12.87 4.04
C GLY A 213 14.98 14.19 4.07
N GLU A 214 13.65 14.15 4.02
CA GLU A 214 12.80 15.34 3.97
C GLU A 214 12.20 15.69 5.34
N MET A 215 12.35 16.96 5.75
CA MET A 215 11.87 17.46 7.04
C MET A 215 10.43 18.00 6.93
N SER A 216 9.51 17.44 7.72
CA SER A 216 8.11 17.88 7.75
C SER A 216 7.89 19.23 8.44
N THR A 217 6.77 19.83 8.09
CA THR A 217 6.24 21.04 8.71
C THR A 217 5.51 20.79 10.04
N ASN A 218 5.16 19.53 10.33
CA ASN A 218 4.17 19.17 11.37
C ASN A 218 4.72 18.37 12.55
N ASP A 219 5.98 17.98 12.52
CA ASP A 219 6.53 17.05 13.50
C ASP A 219 6.36 17.54 14.92
N CYS A 220 5.84 16.65 15.75
CA CYS A 220 5.76 16.85 17.18
C CYS A 220 5.80 15.54 17.97
N VAL A 221 6.48 15.57 19.10
CA VAL A 221 6.39 14.57 20.14
C VAL A 221 5.83 15.26 21.38
N LEU A 222 4.66 14.87 21.81
CA LEU A 222 3.97 15.41 22.98
C LEU A 222 3.99 14.35 24.09
N LEU A 223 4.46 14.69 25.26
CA LEU A 223 4.52 13.79 26.42
C LEU A 223 3.71 14.39 27.59
N LEU A 224 2.75 13.60 28.10
CA LEU A 224 1.88 13.96 29.20
C LEU A 224 2.11 13.04 30.41
N ALA A 225 2.23 13.61 31.61
CA ALA A 225 2.44 12.90 32.87
C ALA A 225 1.42 13.37 33.92
N ASN A 226 0.47 12.50 34.31
CA ASN A 226 -0.64 12.90 35.20
C ASN A 226 -0.44 12.57 36.69
N GLY A 227 0.62 11.86 37.09
CA GLY A 227 0.99 11.59 38.45
C GLY A 227 0.20 10.51 39.19
N LEU A 228 -0.69 9.77 38.50
CA LEU A 228 -1.56 8.76 39.14
C LEU A 228 -0.85 7.46 39.54
N ALA A 229 0.43 7.28 39.18
CA ALA A 229 1.26 6.18 39.69
C ALA A 229 1.50 6.30 41.19
N GLY A 230 1.46 7.52 41.74
CA GLY A 230 1.63 7.80 43.16
C GLY A 230 3.09 7.70 43.63
N ASN A 231 4.05 7.80 42.72
CA ASN A 231 5.46 7.95 43.06
C ASN A 231 5.74 9.36 43.62
N PRO A 232 6.82 9.54 44.39
CA PRO A 232 7.31 10.87 44.73
C PRO A 232 7.53 11.70 43.49
N ARG A 233 7.15 12.99 43.53
CA ARG A 233 7.26 13.84 42.34
C ARG A 233 8.74 14.08 41.98
N ILE A 234 9.13 13.68 40.78
CA ILE A 234 10.48 13.80 40.24
C ILE A 234 10.67 15.23 39.71
N SER A 235 11.62 15.98 40.29
CA SER A 235 11.92 17.37 39.90
C SER A 235 13.39 17.60 39.54
N GLU A 236 14.28 16.74 39.99
CA GLU A 236 15.73 16.90 39.87
C GLU A 236 16.36 15.60 39.33
N PRO A 237 17.59 15.66 38.78
CA PRO A 237 18.36 14.49 38.40
C PRO A 237 18.50 13.48 39.53
N GLY A 238 18.41 12.20 39.25
CA GLY A 238 18.51 11.09 40.18
C GLY A 238 18.00 9.79 39.63
N ALA A 239 18.15 8.70 40.37
CA ALA A 239 17.90 7.33 39.88
C ALA A 239 16.50 7.13 39.26
N ASP A 240 15.44 7.71 39.85
CA ASP A 240 14.09 7.58 39.30
C ASP A 240 13.94 8.32 37.96
N LEU A 241 14.60 9.49 37.79
CA LEU A 241 14.60 10.20 36.51
C LEU A 241 15.36 9.41 35.45
N ASP A 242 16.49 8.81 35.81
CA ASP A 242 17.29 7.98 34.90
C ASP A 242 16.52 6.73 34.46
N VAL A 243 15.81 6.07 35.37
CA VAL A 243 14.93 4.93 35.05
C VAL A 243 13.83 5.35 34.08
N LEU A 244 13.18 6.49 34.31
CA LEU A 244 12.13 7.01 33.44
C LEU A 244 12.69 7.41 32.07
N GLU A 245 13.85 8.05 32.01
CA GLU A 245 14.52 8.45 30.76
C GLU A 245 14.93 7.24 29.94
N ASN A 246 15.51 6.22 30.56
CA ASN A 246 15.89 4.98 29.88
C ASN A 246 14.67 4.26 29.30
N ALA A 247 13.58 4.18 30.05
CA ALA A 247 12.33 3.58 29.56
C ALA A 247 11.69 4.39 28.42
N LEU A 248 11.74 5.72 28.49
CA LEU A 248 11.27 6.61 27.42
C LEU A 248 12.14 6.46 26.16
N THR A 249 13.45 6.38 26.32
CA THR A 249 14.41 6.19 25.23
C THR A 249 14.20 4.83 24.55
N ASP A 250 13.99 3.77 25.32
CA ASP A 250 13.72 2.44 24.77
C ASP A 250 12.36 2.40 24.04
N LEU A 251 11.32 3.02 24.62
CA LEU A 251 10.00 3.15 24.00
C LEU A 251 10.06 3.90 22.66
N LEU A 252 10.71 5.07 22.64
CA LEU A 252 10.88 5.86 21.41
C LEU A 252 11.82 5.20 20.41
N GLY A 253 12.81 4.42 20.86
CA GLY A 253 13.66 3.60 20.01
C GLY A 253 12.88 2.49 19.29
N GLU A 254 11.89 1.87 19.96
CA GLU A 254 10.98 0.94 19.30
C GLU A 254 10.13 1.63 18.22
N MET A 255 9.60 2.83 18.52
CA MET A 255 8.86 3.62 17.54
C MET A 255 9.74 4.00 16.34
N ALA A 256 10.99 4.39 16.57
CA ALA A 256 11.95 4.73 15.54
C ALA A 256 12.19 3.56 14.57
N ARG A 257 12.44 2.36 15.11
CA ARG A 257 12.59 1.14 14.29
C ARG A 257 11.32 0.78 13.54
N ALA A 258 10.15 0.92 14.20
CA ALA A 258 8.86 0.64 13.57
C ALA A 258 8.56 1.60 12.40
N MET A 259 8.95 2.87 12.50
CA MET A 259 8.83 3.85 11.42
C MET A 259 9.77 3.53 10.25
N ALA A 260 11.04 3.21 10.52
CA ALA A 260 11.97 2.80 9.47
C ALA A 260 11.47 1.54 8.72
N ALA A 261 10.88 0.58 9.46
CA ALA A 261 10.35 -0.66 8.89
C ALA A 261 9.04 -0.47 8.11
N ASP A 262 8.36 0.65 8.32
CA ASP A 262 7.12 1.02 7.61
C ASP A 262 7.35 2.21 6.66
N GLY A 263 8.61 2.43 6.25
CA GLY A 263 8.95 3.47 5.28
C GLY A 263 8.21 3.27 3.95
N GLU A 264 7.81 4.35 3.29
CA GLU A 264 7.09 4.29 2.02
C GLU A 264 7.85 3.45 0.99
N GLY A 265 7.22 2.35 0.55
CA GLY A 265 7.81 1.41 -0.40
C GLY A 265 9.00 0.60 0.13
N ALA A 266 9.29 0.63 1.43
CA ALA A 266 10.40 -0.12 2.02
C ALA A 266 10.22 -1.63 1.87
N THR A 267 11.27 -2.31 1.44
CA THR A 267 11.35 -3.77 1.39
C THR A 267 12.31 -4.33 2.45
N ARG A 268 13.24 -3.51 2.93
CA ARG A 268 14.23 -3.82 3.96
C ARG A 268 14.53 -2.61 4.82
N THR A 269 14.88 -2.88 6.06
CA THR A 269 15.42 -1.88 7.00
C THR A 269 16.92 -1.97 7.07
N MET A 270 17.58 -0.86 7.42
CA MET A 270 18.98 -0.87 7.85
C MET A 270 19.11 -0.25 9.24
N GLU A 271 19.98 -0.86 10.02
CA GLU A 271 20.51 -0.27 11.26
C GLU A 271 21.97 0.07 11.04
N VAL A 272 22.28 1.36 11.12
CA VAL A 272 23.65 1.88 10.90
C VAL A 272 24.24 2.24 12.25
N VAL A 273 25.30 1.54 12.63
CA VAL A 273 26.08 1.83 13.82
C VAL A 273 27.39 2.48 13.40
N VAL A 274 27.64 3.69 13.86
CA VAL A 274 28.96 4.35 13.75
C VAL A 274 29.58 4.40 15.14
N SER A 275 30.77 3.92 15.29
CA SER A 275 31.56 3.91 16.54
C SER A 275 32.98 4.41 16.32
N GLY A 276 33.70 4.76 17.40
CA GLY A 276 35.07 5.25 17.31
C GLY A 276 35.17 6.66 16.70
N ALA A 277 34.09 7.44 16.72
CA ALA A 277 34.08 8.81 16.22
C ALA A 277 34.68 9.81 17.24
N PRO A 278 35.21 10.94 16.77
CA PRO A 278 35.80 11.98 17.65
C PRO A 278 34.81 12.61 18.64
N SER A 279 33.53 12.65 18.29
CA SER A 279 32.43 13.19 19.13
C SER A 279 31.10 12.55 18.80
N ASP A 280 30.13 12.65 19.74
CA ASP A 280 28.75 12.19 19.53
C ASP A 280 28.06 12.88 18.35
N VAL A 281 28.39 14.15 18.10
CA VAL A 281 27.85 14.89 16.94
C VAL A 281 28.32 14.25 15.66
N ILE A 282 29.60 13.95 15.52
CA ILE A 282 30.21 13.35 14.34
C ILE A 282 29.66 11.92 14.16
N ALA A 283 29.57 11.13 15.23
CA ALA A 283 29.00 9.78 15.18
C ALA A 283 27.57 9.81 14.62
N ARG A 284 26.72 10.70 15.16
CA ARG A 284 25.32 10.84 14.71
C ARG A 284 25.20 11.29 13.25
N GLU A 285 25.95 12.32 12.88
CA GLU A 285 25.89 12.88 11.52
C GLU A 285 26.38 11.87 10.48
N CYS A 286 27.43 11.09 10.78
CA CYS A 286 27.90 10.02 9.91
C CYS A 286 26.86 8.90 9.77
N ALA A 287 26.26 8.43 10.89
CA ALA A 287 25.26 7.40 10.86
C ALA A 287 24.03 7.82 10.05
N LEU A 288 23.56 9.05 10.25
CA LEU A 288 22.44 9.63 9.53
C LEU A 288 22.75 9.84 8.04
N ALA A 289 23.95 10.31 7.70
CA ALA A 289 24.36 10.49 6.31
C ALA A 289 24.31 9.15 5.56
N ILE A 290 24.78 8.06 6.17
CA ILE A 290 24.71 6.72 5.60
C ILE A 290 23.25 6.28 5.43
N ALA A 291 22.42 6.41 6.48
CA ALA A 291 21.02 6.02 6.47
C ALA A 291 20.17 6.82 5.46
N SER A 292 20.56 8.07 5.15
CA SER A 292 19.88 8.97 4.23
C SER A 292 20.42 8.91 2.79
N SER A 293 21.59 8.27 2.55
CA SER A 293 22.24 8.27 1.24
C SER A 293 21.42 7.50 0.19
N PRO A 294 20.91 8.13 -0.89
CA PRO A 294 20.20 7.43 -1.95
C PRO A 294 21.02 6.30 -2.56
N LEU A 295 22.36 6.47 -2.69
CA LEU A 295 23.24 5.45 -3.23
C LEU A 295 23.38 4.23 -2.30
N VAL A 296 23.44 4.43 -0.98
CA VAL A 296 23.44 3.34 -0.01
C VAL A 296 22.10 2.64 0.01
N LYS A 297 20.99 3.39 0.04
CA LYS A 297 19.62 2.87 0.06
C LYS A 297 19.29 2.05 -1.20
N THR A 298 19.74 2.47 -2.38
CA THR A 298 19.58 1.70 -3.62
C THR A 298 20.47 0.46 -3.66
N ALA A 299 21.69 0.50 -3.09
CA ALA A 299 22.51 -0.71 -2.93
C ALA A 299 21.83 -1.72 -2.00
N LEU A 300 21.23 -1.24 -0.90
CA LEU A 300 20.44 -2.07 0.01
C LEU A 300 19.24 -2.73 -0.71
N PHE A 301 18.50 -1.99 -1.52
CA PHE A 301 17.41 -2.52 -2.33
C PHE A 301 17.86 -3.64 -3.28
N GLY A 302 19.03 -3.44 -3.94
CA GLY A 302 19.64 -4.43 -4.83
C GLY A 302 20.35 -5.58 -4.11
N ALA A 303 20.38 -5.60 -2.77
CA ALA A 303 21.21 -6.50 -1.96
C ALA A 303 22.68 -6.50 -2.44
N ASP A 304 23.20 -5.31 -2.82
CA ASP A 304 24.59 -5.13 -3.26
C ASP A 304 25.47 -4.75 -2.06
N PRO A 305 26.49 -5.54 -1.68
CA PRO A 305 27.39 -5.23 -0.57
C PRO A 305 28.36 -4.10 -0.93
N ASN A 306 27.80 -2.92 -1.23
CA ASN A 306 28.54 -1.77 -1.74
C ASN A 306 29.09 -0.89 -0.60
N TRP A 307 30.07 -1.42 0.13
CA TRP A 307 30.76 -0.71 1.21
C TRP A 307 31.43 0.59 0.73
N GLY A 308 31.82 0.66 -0.53
CA GLY A 308 32.43 1.88 -1.10
C GLY A 308 31.51 3.09 -1.02
N ARG A 309 30.20 2.92 -1.25
CA ARG A 309 29.21 4.00 -1.10
C ARG A 309 29.08 4.47 0.35
N ILE A 310 29.22 3.56 1.31
CA ILE A 310 29.19 3.88 2.74
C ILE A 310 30.36 4.78 3.11
N LEU A 311 31.58 4.38 2.78
CA LEU A 311 32.77 5.17 3.08
C LEU A 311 32.86 6.47 2.28
N ALA A 312 32.41 6.47 1.01
CA ALA A 312 32.29 7.69 0.23
C ALA A 312 31.33 8.70 0.89
N THR A 313 30.23 8.22 1.47
CA THR A 313 29.28 9.08 2.21
C THR A 313 29.91 9.66 3.47
N VAL A 314 30.61 8.84 4.26
CA VAL A 314 31.35 9.31 5.45
C VAL A 314 32.44 10.35 5.06
N GLY A 315 33.25 10.05 4.05
CA GLY A 315 34.28 10.95 3.56
C GLY A 315 33.73 12.28 3.04
N ALA A 316 32.62 12.23 2.27
CA ALA A 316 31.99 13.44 1.77
C ALA A 316 31.43 14.31 2.91
N ARG A 317 30.82 13.69 3.95
CA ARG A 317 30.33 14.43 5.10
C ARG A 317 31.46 15.03 5.94
N ALA A 318 32.50 14.25 6.20
CA ALA A 318 33.68 14.71 6.92
C ALA A 318 34.38 15.86 6.20
N GLY A 319 34.57 15.74 4.87
CA GLY A 319 35.20 16.80 4.07
C GLY A 319 34.38 18.09 4.00
N ALA A 320 33.05 17.98 3.90
CA ALA A 320 32.17 19.17 3.87
C ALA A 320 32.15 19.96 5.17
N GLN A 321 32.53 19.35 6.29
CA GLN A 321 32.52 19.94 7.63
C GLN A 321 33.91 20.09 8.22
N ASP A 322 34.97 19.71 7.48
CA ASP A 322 36.35 19.70 7.93
C ASP A 322 36.53 18.92 9.25
N TRP A 323 35.89 17.75 9.37
CA TRP A 323 36.01 16.93 10.58
C TRP A 323 37.31 16.11 10.59
N PRO A 324 37.91 15.87 11.77
CA PRO A 324 39.11 15.04 11.92
C PRO A 324 38.73 13.54 11.85
N VAL A 325 38.24 13.10 10.71
CA VAL A 325 37.86 11.71 10.41
C VAL A 325 38.69 11.24 9.22
N ASP A 326 39.40 10.13 9.39
CA ASP A 326 40.18 9.47 8.33
C ASP A 326 39.45 8.19 7.87
N PRO A 327 38.69 8.22 6.74
CA PRO A 327 38.00 7.04 6.24
C PRO A 327 38.91 5.85 5.90
N PHE A 328 40.19 6.07 5.65
CA PHE A 328 41.15 4.98 5.37
C PHE A 328 41.51 4.16 6.63
N ARG A 329 41.30 4.71 7.82
CA ARG A 329 41.47 4.01 9.08
C ARG A 329 40.22 3.26 9.52
N ALA A 330 39.10 3.50 8.86
CA ALA A 330 37.81 2.90 9.20
C ALA A 330 37.78 1.40 8.90
N ARG A 331 36.88 0.71 9.59
CA ARG A 331 36.47 -0.65 9.30
C ARG A 331 34.96 -0.65 8.97
N VAL A 332 34.57 -1.36 7.91
CA VAL A 332 33.16 -1.54 7.55
C VAL A 332 32.81 -3.02 7.62
N THR A 333 31.73 -3.30 8.31
CA THR A 333 31.15 -4.66 8.46
C THR A 333 29.69 -4.62 8.02
N LEU A 334 29.30 -5.53 7.12
CA LEU A 334 27.92 -5.69 6.64
C LEU A 334 27.41 -7.07 7.07
N GLN A 335 26.26 -7.13 7.74
CA GLN A 335 25.68 -8.40 8.24
C GLN A 335 26.71 -9.29 8.95
N GLY A 336 27.55 -8.68 9.78
CA GLY A 336 28.60 -9.38 10.52
C GLY A 336 29.84 -9.78 9.69
N VAL A 337 29.90 -9.46 8.40
CA VAL A 337 31.03 -9.77 7.51
C VAL A 337 31.87 -8.53 7.29
N PRO A 338 33.18 -8.52 7.67
CA PRO A 338 34.08 -7.43 7.35
C PRO A 338 34.29 -7.31 5.84
N VAL A 339 34.12 -6.11 5.28
CA VAL A 339 34.21 -5.85 3.83
C VAL A 339 35.31 -4.82 3.50
N PHE A 340 35.72 -4.01 4.50
CA PHE A 340 36.80 -3.05 4.38
C PHE A 340 37.51 -2.89 5.73
N ALA A 341 38.84 -2.87 5.76
CA ALA A 341 39.63 -2.59 6.95
C ALA A 341 41.07 -2.17 6.58
N LYS A 342 41.69 -1.38 7.44
CA LYS A 342 43.12 -0.97 7.28
C LYS A 342 43.42 -0.31 5.93
N GLY A 343 42.48 0.47 5.40
CA GLY A 343 42.62 1.20 4.15
C GLY A 343 42.46 0.38 2.86
N VAL A 344 42.10 -0.90 2.97
CA VAL A 344 41.96 -1.80 1.81
C VAL A 344 40.68 -2.63 1.89
N PRO A 345 40.16 -3.07 0.75
CA PRO A 345 39.06 -4.07 0.70
C PRO A 345 39.49 -5.37 1.41
N VAL A 346 38.55 -5.96 2.15
CA VAL A 346 38.71 -7.31 2.70
C VAL A 346 38.04 -8.29 1.75
N GLU A 347 38.68 -9.42 1.48
CA GLU A 347 38.10 -10.47 0.67
C GLU A 347 36.95 -11.16 1.42
N PHE A 348 35.82 -11.36 0.75
CA PHE A 348 34.62 -12.01 1.31
C PHE A 348 33.84 -12.77 0.24
N ASP A 349 33.05 -13.76 0.64
CA ASP A 349 32.10 -14.43 -0.24
C ASP A 349 30.93 -13.51 -0.56
N ARG A 350 30.94 -12.99 -1.80
CA ARG A 350 29.97 -12.01 -2.26
C ARG A 350 28.55 -12.59 -2.36
N GLU A 351 28.40 -13.86 -2.76
CA GLU A 351 27.09 -14.50 -2.89
C GLU A 351 26.46 -14.76 -1.52
N SER A 352 27.24 -15.29 -0.59
CA SER A 352 26.81 -15.49 0.79
C SER A 352 26.39 -14.17 1.46
N LEU A 353 27.17 -13.11 1.27
CA LEU A 353 26.83 -11.80 1.84
C LEU A 353 25.58 -11.20 1.17
N ARG A 354 25.43 -11.32 -0.14
CA ARG A 354 24.19 -10.92 -0.85
C ARG A 354 22.97 -11.66 -0.34
N ALA A 355 23.09 -12.95 -0.05
CA ALA A 355 22.00 -13.73 0.53
C ALA A 355 21.58 -13.17 1.90
N ARG A 356 22.53 -12.87 2.78
CA ARG A 356 22.25 -12.23 4.09
C ARG A 356 21.64 -10.83 3.93
N MET A 357 22.10 -10.03 2.96
CA MET A 357 21.54 -8.70 2.69
C MET A 357 20.14 -8.71 2.11
N ARG A 358 19.57 -9.88 1.76
CA ARG A 358 18.16 -10.05 1.39
C ARG A 358 17.23 -10.20 2.59
N GLU A 359 17.76 -10.33 3.78
CA GLU A 359 16.97 -10.36 5.01
C GLU A 359 16.19 -9.04 5.20
N SER A 360 15.14 -9.07 6.00
CA SER A 360 14.29 -7.91 6.26
C SER A 360 15.00 -6.77 6.99
N ARG A 361 16.08 -7.09 7.73
CA ARG A 361 16.97 -6.14 8.41
C ARG A 361 18.41 -6.36 7.98
N VAL A 362 19.08 -5.27 7.66
CA VAL A 362 20.52 -5.25 7.31
C VAL A 362 21.27 -4.39 8.31
N ASP A 363 22.27 -5.00 8.95
CA ASP A 363 23.16 -4.33 9.90
C ASP A 363 24.40 -3.79 9.19
N VAL A 364 24.66 -2.49 9.38
CA VAL A 364 25.81 -1.76 8.87
C VAL A 364 26.63 -1.24 10.05
N LEU A 365 27.83 -1.73 10.26
CA LEU A 365 28.74 -1.24 11.29
C LEU A 365 29.92 -0.52 10.62
N VAL A 366 30.15 0.73 11.03
CA VAL A 366 31.30 1.54 10.64
C VAL A 366 32.06 1.92 11.90
N GLU A 367 33.30 1.42 12.03
CA GLU A 367 34.21 1.72 13.12
C GLU A 367 35.22 2.74 12.62
N LEU A 368 35.13 3.98 13.12
CA LEU A 368 36.11 5.04 12.87
C LEU A 368 37.21 4.95 13.93
N ALA A 369 38.46 5.05 13.58
CA ALA A 369 39.56 4.88 14.54
C ALA A 369 40.01 6.22 15.18
N ASP A 370 39.10 7.18 15.37
CA ASP A 370 39.43 8.57 15.67
C ASP A 370 38.89 9.06 17.02
N GLY A 371 38.22 8.18 17.80
CA GLY A 371 37.67 8.51 19.11
C GLY A 371 36.90 7.34 19.76
N ALA A 372 35.98 7.66 20.67
CA ALA A 372 35.19 6.67 21.39
C ALA A 372 33.65 6.86 21.24
N ALA A 373 33.23 7.93 20.59
CA ALA A 373 31.83 8.24 20.47
C ALA A 373 31.08 7.24 19.54
N ARG A 374 29.80 7.00 19.85
CA ARG A 374 28.99 6.01 19.16
C ARG A 374 27.58 6.54 18.90
N ALA A 375 27.03 6.24 17.74
CA ALA A 375 25.62 6.52 17.42
C ALA A 375 25.01 5.39 16.60
N VAL A 376 23.67 5.31 16.65
CA VAL A 376 22.87 4.37 15.84
C VAL A 376 21.83 5.17 15.05
N ALA A 377 21.71 4.87 13.76
CA ALA A 377 20.64 5.42 12.91
C ALA A 377 19.86 4.28 12.25
N TRP A 378 18.60 4.55 11.96
CA TRP A 378 17.71 3.61 11.29
C TRP A 378 17.23 4.19 9.96
N GLY A 379 17.14 3.35 8.95
CA GLY A 379 16.64 3.69 7.65
C GLY A 379 15.99 2.50 6.96
N CYS A 380 15.58 2.72 5.73
CA CYS A 380 15.09 1.66 4.84
C CYS A 380 15.77 1.77 3.47
N ASP A 381 15.57 0.77 2.63
CA ASP A 381 15.99 0.82 1.22
C ASP A 381 15.18 1.87 0.42
N LEU A 382 15.60 2.11 -0.81
CA LEU A 382 14.91 2.96 -1.77
C LEU A 382 14.47 2.10 -2.95
N SER A 383 13.19 1.71 -2.94
CA SER A 383 12.58 0.85 -3.94
C SER A 383 11.88 1.63 -5.06
N TYR A 384 11.45 0.93 -6.10
CA TYR A 384 10.58 1.51 -7.15
C TYR A 384 9.22 1.95 -6.60
N ASP A 385 8.72 1.30 -5.54
CA ASP A 385 7.43 1.63 -4.95
C ASP A 385 7.45 2.96 -4.20
N TYR A 386 8.61 3.38 -3.65
CA TYR A 386 8.76 4.74 -3.13
C TYR A 386 8.44 5.79 -4.21
N VAL A 387 9.00 5.61 -5.41
CA VAL A 387 8.74 6.54 -6.53
C VAL A 387 7.27 6.52 -6.94
N LYS A 388 6.65 5.34 -7.01
CA LYS A 388 5.21 5.22 -7.35
C LYS A 388 4.32 5.92 -6.33
N ILE A 389 4.54 5.66 -5.03
CA ILE A 389 3.76 6.27 -3.93
C ILE A 389 3.86 7.79 -3.98
N ASN A 390 5.08 8.33 -4.16
CA ASN A 390 5.30 9.76 -4.10
C ASN A 390 4.99 10.49 -5.41
N ALA A 391 5.09 9.84 -6.56
CA ALA A 391 4.64 10.41 -7.84
C ALA A 391 3.13 10.63 -7.86
N ASP A 392 2.36 9.79 -7.17
CA ASP A 392 0.90 9.91 -7.10
C ASP A 392 0.42 10.74 -5.89
N TYR A 393 1.28 10.97 -4.88
CA TYR A 393 0.91 11.63 -3.62
C TYR A 393 0.49 13.10 -3.80
N SER A 394 1.08 13.81 -4.73
CA SER A 394 0.93 15.25 -4.90
C SER A 394 0.11 15.68 -6.11
N SER A 395 -0.56 14.75 -6.79
CA SER A 395 -1.45 15.16 -7.87
C SER A 395 -2.63 15.94 -7.30
N LEU A 396 -2.46 17.26 -7.24
CA LEU A 396 -3.44 18.33 -7.01
C LEU A 396 -4.62 17.94 -6.08
N ILE A 397 -4.46 18.32 -4.84
CA ILE A 397 -5.55 18.27 -3.87
C ILE A 397 -6.37 19.55 -4.00
N PHE A 398 -7.58 19.41 -4.52
CA PHE A 398 -8.52 20.51 -4.59
C PHE A 398 -9.37 20.58 -3.33
N GLN A 399 -9.55 21.78 -2.84
CA GLN A 399 -10.53 22.03 -1.80
C GLN A 399 -11.93 21.93 -2.41
N LYS A 400 -12.73 20.97 -1.94
CA LYS A 400 -14.16 20.91 -2.30
C LYS A 400 -14.93 22.07 -1.66
N PRO A 401 -16.09 22.46 -2.20
CA PRO A 401 -16.92 23.51 -1.63
C PRO A 401 -17.30 23.29 -0.17
N ASP A 402 -17.34 22.02 0.28
CA ASP A 402 -17.62 21.59 1.67
C ASP A 402 -16.38 21.63 2.59
N GLY A 403 -15.25 22.14 2.10
CA GLY A 403 -13.96 22.15 2.82
C GLY A 403 -13.20 20.82 2.81
N GLY A 404 -13.75 19.77 2.16
CA GLY A 404 -13.03 18.51 1.96
C GLY A 404 -11.93 18.64 0.92
N VAL A 405 -10.94 17.75 1.01
CA VAL A 405 -9.85 17.68 0.04
C VAL A 405 -10.14 16.56 -0.96
N ALA A 406 -10.06 16.83 -2.26
CA ALA A 406 -10.17 15.83 -3.30
C ALA A 406 -8.84 15.72 -4.06
N LYS A 407 -8.41 14.48 -4.32
CA LYS A 407 -7.29 14.22 -5.22
C LYS A 407 -7.72 14.56 -6.65
N ASP A 408 -6.92 15.34 -7.36
CA ASP A 408 -7.14 15.58 -8.79
C ASP A 408 -6.35 14.55 -9.60
N ASP A 409 -7.06 13.58 -10.13
CA ASP A 409 -6.49 12.51 -10.96
C ASP A 409 -6.35 12.93 -12.45
N ARG A 410 -6.59 14.21 -12.78
CA ARG A 410 -6.44 14.70 -14.15
C ARG A 410 -4.97 14.70 -14.59
N VAL A 411 -4.76 14.33 -15.86
CA VAL A 411 -3.44 14.30 -16.54
C VAL A 411 -2.81 15.71 -16.68
N SER A 412 -3.40 16.74 -16.08
CA SER A 412 -2.96 18.13 -16.17
C SER A 412 -1.54 18.39 -15.68
N ASN A 413 -1.03 17.54 -14.77
CA ASN A 413 0.27 17.73 -14.11
C ASN A 413 1.49 17.28 -14.91
N TYR A 414 1.28 16.51 -15.97
CA TYR A 414 2.39 16.09 -16.82
C TYR A 414 2.82 17.21 -17.76
N SER A 415 4.10 17.27 -18.09
CA SER A 415 4.62 18.28 -19.04
C SER A 415 3.90 18.18 -20.38
N PRO A 416 3.73 19.29 -21.13
CA PRO A 416 3.15 19.25 -22.48
C PRO A 416 3.89 18.30 -23.42
N ALA A 417 5.21 18.13 -23.26
CA ALA A 417 6.00 17.15 -24.01
C ALA A 417 5.62 15.73 -23.69
N PHE A 418 5.53 15.36 -22.39
CA PHE A 418 5.09 14.03 -21.95
C PHE A 418 3.67 13.71 -22.42
N LYS A 419 2.74 14.67 -22.29
CA LYS A 419 1.35 14.52 -22.77
C LYS A 419 1.28 14.24 -24.27
N ARG A 420 2.06 14.99 -25.07
CA ARG A 420 2.15 14.76 -26.53
C ARG A 420 2.68 13.35 -26.84
N THR A 421 3.74 12.91 -26.16
CA THR A 421 4.32 11.58 -26.36
C THR A 421 3.32 10.49 -26.01
N LEU A 422 2.69 10.57 -24.83
CA LEU A 422 1.68 9.63 -24.38
C LEU A 422 0.47 9.58 -25.31
N LEU A 423 -0.04 10.75 -25.76
CA LEU A 423 -1.16 10.80 -26.70
C LEU A 423 -0.76 10.27 -28.08
N ALA A 424 0.44 10.57 -28.57
CA ALA A 424 0.92 10.05 -29.85
C ALA A 424 1.07 8.53 -29.81
N GLU A 425 1.57 7.96 -28.73
CA GLU A 425 1.64 6.53 -28.49
C GLU A 425 0.24 5.90 -28.49
N ALA A 426 -0.67 6.41 -27.65
CA ALA A 426 -2.05 5.91 -27.55
C ALA A 426 -2.81 6.02 -28.89
N LEU A 427 -2.69 7.14 -29.60
CA LEU A 427 -3.35 7.34 -30.90
C LEU A 427 -2.88 6.36 -31.98
N LYS A 428 -1.60 5.98 -31.98
CA LYS A 428 -1.07 4.93 -32.86
C LYS A 428 -1.81 3.60 -32.67
N TYR A 429 -2.04 3.20 -31.42
CA TYR A 429 -2.78 1.96 -31.11
C TYR A 429 -4.28 2.10 -31.37
N ILE A 430 -4.89 3.24 -31.05
CA ILE A 430 -6.30 3.51 -31.33
C ILE A 430 -6.56 3.39 -32.84
N ALA A 431 -5.72 4.00 -33.68
CA ALA A 431 -5.84 3.90 -35.13
C ALA A 431 -5.65 2.45 -35.64
N ALA A 432 -4.71 1.71 -35.04
CA ALA A 432 -4.44 0.31 -35.42
C ALA A 432 -5.57 -0.64 -35.00
N PHE A 433 -6.30 -0.34 -33.93
CA PHE A 433 -7.30 -1.24 -33.35
C PHE A 433 -8.74 -0.89 -33.73
N SER A 434 -8.99 0.27 -34.32
CA SER A 434 -10.31 0.70 -34.73
C SER A 434 -10.96 -0.31 -35.69
N GLY A 435 -12.20 -0.72 -35.39
CA GLY A 435 -12.95 -1.72 -36.15
C GLY A 435 -12.58 -3.18 -35.85
N GLN A 436 -11.52 -3.43 -35.08
CA GLN A 436 -11.13 -4.80 -34.71
C GLN A 436 -11.98 -5.37 -33.57
N ILE A 437 -12.17 -6.68 -33.60
CA ILE A 437 -12.82 -7.41 -32.51
C ILE A 437 -11.76 -7.80 -31.47
N ALA A 438 -12.09 -7.58 -30.19
CA ALA A 438 -11.30 -8.05 -29.06
C ALA A 438 -12.19 -8.87 -28.12
N VAL A 439 -11.79 -10.11 -27.85
CA VAL A 439 -12.51 -10.95 -26.88
C VAL A 439 -11.82 -10.86 -25.55
N ILE A 440 -12.59 -10.57 -24.50
CA ILE A 440 -12.09 -10.37 -23.14
C ILE A 440 -12.76 -11.37 -22.21
N LYS A 441 -11.97 -12.28 -21.65
CA LYS A 441 -12.47 -13.18 -20.60
C LYS A 441 -12.33 -12.47 -19.25
N TYR A 442 -13.45 -12.27 -18.59
CA TYR A 442 -13.60 -11.65 -17.29
C TYR A 442 -13.85 -12.69 -16.20
N GLY A 443 -13.01 -12.74 -15.16
CA GLY A 443 -13.18 -13.75 -14.11
C GLY A 443 -12.17 -13.60 -12.97
N GLY A 444 -12.24 -14.53 -12.02
CA GLY A 444 -11.32 -14.57 -10.88
C GLY A 444 -11.49 -13.39 -9.93
N ALA A 445 -10.37 -12.89 -9.41
CA ALA A 445 -10.34 -11.80 -8.43
C ALA A 445 -10.93 -10.47 -8.91
N ALA A 446 -10.95 -10.23 -10.24
CA ALA A 446 -11.57 -9.06 -10.85
C ALA A 446 -13.08 -8.96 -10.56
N MET A 447 -13.75 -10.08 -10.26
CA MET A 447 -15.18 -10.14 -9.99
C MET A 447 -15.56 -9.93 -8.52
N VAL A 448 -14.57 -9.88 -7.61
CA VAL A 448 -14.83 -9.91 -6.17
C VAL A 448 -14.95 -8.51 -5.56
N LYS A 449 -14.12 -7.56 -6.01
CA LYS A 449 -14.12 -6.19 -5.49
C LYS A 449 -14.90 -5.25 -6.40
N GLU A 450 -15.82 -4.45 -5.82
CA GLU A 450 -16.66 -3.53 -6.58
C GLU A 450 -15.82 -2.52 -7.39
N SER A 451 -14.76 -1.96 -6.82
CA SER A 451 -13.86 -1.04 -7.53
C SER A 451 -13.18 -1.64 -8.75
N LEU A 452 -12.90 -2.97 -8.76
CA LEU A 452 -12.33 -3.65 -9.92
C LEU A 452 -13.38 -3.91 -11.00
N LYS A 453 -14.64 -4.21 -10.61
CA LYS A 453 -15.74 -4.31 -11.55
C LYS A 453 -16.01 -2.97 -12.25
N GLU A 454 -15.96 -1.88 -11.50
CA GLU A 454 -16.12 -0.52 -12.04
C GLU A 454 -15.01 -0.17 -13.03
N ALA A 455 -13.74 -0.41 -12.67
CA ALA A 455 -12.60 -0.18 -13.55
C ALA A 455 -12.67 -1.03 -14.84
N PHE A 456 -13.08 -2.29 -14.72
CA PHE A 456 -13.29 -3.15 -15.89
C PHE A 456 -14.39 -2.62 -16.82
N ALA A 457 -15.51 -2.16 -16.25
CA ALA A 457 -16.61 -1.61 -17.06
C ALA A 457 -16.20 -0.28 -17.75
N GLU A 458 -15.36 0.52 -17.11
CA GLU A 458 -14.75 1.71 -17.72
C GLU A 458 -13.83 1.33 -18.88
N ASP A 459 -12.96 0.34 -18.70
CA ASP A 459 -12.05 -0.15 -19.74
C ASP A 459 -12.83 -0.63 -20.97
N VAL A 460 -13.81 -1.51 -20.80
CA VAL A 460 -14.63 -2.03 -21.92
C VAL A 460 -15.38 -0.90 -22.63
N THR A 461 -15.94 0.04 -21.87
CA THR A 461 -16.64 1.20 -22.44
C THR A 461 -15.70 2.08 -23.23
N LEU A 462 -14.48 2.32 -22.72
CA LEU A 462 -13.47 3.11 -23.44
C LEU A 462 -13.00 2.40 -24.71
N LEU A 463 -12.74 1.09 -24.67
CA LEU A 463 -12.40 0.29 -25.85
C LEU A 463 -13.45 0.44 -26.95
N LYS A 464 -14.73 0.35 -26.60
CA LYS A 464 -15.81 0.58 -27.56
C LYS A 464 -15.79 2.00 -28.13
N ARG A 465 -15.62 3.03 -27.28
CA ARG A 465 -15.59 4.44 -27.71
C ARG A 465 -14.44 4.76 -28.65
N VAL A 466 -13.29 4.10 -28.50
CA VAL A 466 -12.17 4.26 -29.42
C VAL A 466 -12.26 3.39 -30.68
N GLY A 467 -13.38 2.72 -30.89
CA GLY A 467 -13.71 2.01 -32.11
C GLY A 467 -13.39 0.52 -32.11
N LEU A 468 -12.90 -0.09 -31.03
CA LEU A 468 -12.86 -1.54 -30.91
C LEU A 468 -14.27 -2.11 -30.79
N LYS A 469 -14.42 -3.40 -31.15
CA LYS A 469 -15.64 -4.19 -30.97
C LYS A 469 -15.39 -5.22 -29.86
N PRO A 470 -15.58 -4.86 -28.56
CA PRO A 470 -15.33 -5.78 -27.46
C PRO A 470 -16.45 -6.83 -27.35
N VAL A 471 -16.05 -8.07 -27.05
CA VAL A 471 -16.90 -9.18 -26.64
C VAL A 471 -16.44 -9.64 -25.28
N VAL A 472 -17.33 -9.72 -24.30
CA VAL A 472 -17.00 -10.14 -22.96
C VAL A 472 -17.51 -11.55 -22.71
N VAL A 473 -16.64 -12.44 -22.26
CA VAL A 473 -17.00 -13.77 -21.75
C VAL A 473 -16.68 -13.79 -20.26
N HIS A 474 -17.69 -14.07 -19.42
CA HIS A 474 -17.43 -14.02 -17.98
C HIS A 474 -17.43 -15.41 -17.32
N GLY A 475 -16.72 -15.53 -16.21
CA GLY A 475 -16.82 -16.67 -15.29
C GLY A 475 -17.84 -16.42 -14.18
N GLY A 476 -17.79 -17.23 -13.11
CA GLY A 476 -18.70 -17.07 -11.97
C GLY A 476 -18.49 -18.09 -10.86
N ALA A 477 -17.36 -18.81 -10.87
CA ALA A 477 -17.10 -19.89 -9.92
C ALA A 477 -17.26 -19.49 -8.42
N PRO A 478 -16.81 -18.31 -7.95
CA PRO A 478 -17.03 -17.89 -6.56
C PRO A 478 -18.50 -17.74 -6.19
N GLU A 479 -19.30 -17.13 -7.07
CA GLU A 479 -20.74 -16.91 -6.82
C GLU A 479 -21.54 -18.22 -6.92
N ILE A 480 -21.15 -19.14 -7.81
CA ILE A 480 -21.73 -20.48 -7.87
C ILE A 480 -21.48 -21.21 -6.54
N THR A 481 -20.20 -21.26 -6.09
CA THR A 481 -19.85 -21.94 -4.83
C THR A 481 -20.64 -21.36 -3.66
N LYS A 482 -20.66 -20.04 -3.51
CA LYS A 482 -21.39 -19.34 -2.45
C LYS A 482 -22.90 -19.60 -2.50
N THR A 483 -23.47 -19.75 -3.70
CA THR A 483 -24.92 -20.01 -3.86
C THR A 483 -25.25 -21.47 -3.53
N LEU A 484 -24.44 -22.43 -3.99
CA LEU A 484 -24.60 -23.85 -3.65
C LEU A 484 -24.46 -24.08 -2.15
N GLU A 485 -23.45 -23.48 -1.50
CA GLU A 485 -23.27 -23.55 -0.04
C GLU A 485 -24.49 -23.02 0.73
N LYS A 486 -25.11 -21.93 0.28
CA LYS A 486 -26.35 -21.40 0.88
C LYS A 486 -27.53 -22.34 0.74
N LEU A 487 -27.53 -23.17 -0.30
CA LEU A 487 -28.56 -24.17 -0.54
C LEU A 487 -28.24 -25.53 0.14
N GLY A 488 -27.13 -25.60 0.86
CA GLY A 488 -26.69 -26.82 1.56
C GLY A 488 -25.93 -27.79 0.67
N GLU A 489 -25.60 -27.41 -0.57
CA GLU A 489 -24.88 -28.22 -1.54
C GLU A 489 -23.37 -27.97 -1.48
N ARG A 490 -22.56 -29.00 -1.76
CA ARG A 490 -21.11 -28.90 -1.81
C ARG A 490 -20.60 -28.93 -3.24
N SER A 491 -19.69 -27.98 -3.56
CA SER A 491 -19.00 -27.98 -4.84
C SER A 491 -17.86 -29.00 -4.85
N GLU A 492 -17.84 -29.86 -5.83
CA GLU A 492 -16.76 -30.79 -6.09
C GLU A 492 -16.00 -30.37 -7.36
N PHE A 493 -14.67 -30.56 -7.37
CA PHE A 493 -13.83 -30.23 -8.51
C PHE A 493 -12.91 -31.42 -8.87
N VAL A 494 -12.77 -31.69 -10.15
CA VAL A 494 -11.86 -32.67 -10.73
C VAL A 494 -10.96 -31.95 -11.71
N ASP A 495 -9.67 -31.96 -11.47
CA ASP A 495 -8.65 -31.27 -12.30
C ASP A 495 -8.98 -29.80 -12.59
N GLY A 496 -9.63 -29.10 -11.62
CA GLY A 496 -10.02 -27.70 -11.76
C GLY A 496 -11.36 -27.47 -12.47
N MET A 497 -12.04 -28.51 -12.95
CA MET A 497 -13.40 -28.46 -13.47
C MET A 497 -14.41 -28.79 -12.37
N ARG A 498 -15.50 -28.01 -12.31
CA ARG A 498 -16.60 -28.27 -11.37
C ARG A 498 -17.42 -29.45 -11.86
N VAL A 499 -17.60 -30.46 -11.03
CA VAL A 499 -18.61 -31.49 -11.25
C VAL A 499 -19.99 -30.84 -11.14
N THR A 500 -20.80 -30.97 -12.19
CA THR A 500 -22.11 -30.33 -12.29
C THR A 500 -23.17 -31.40 -12.53
N ASP A 501 -23.78 -31.89 -11.46
CA ASP A 501 -24.84 -32.88 -11.53
C ASP A 501 -26.20 -32.25 -11.91
N ALA A 502 -27.25 -33.07 -12.00
CA ALA A 502 -28.57 -32.62 -12.38
C ALA A 502 -29.22 -31.68 -11.34
N GLN A 503 -28.76 -31.69 -10.06
CA GLN A 503 -29.30 -30.83 -9.01
C GLN A 503 -28.59 -29.47 -9.02
N SER A 504 -27.28 -29.45 -9.21
CA SER A 504 -26.49 -28.22 -9.26
C SER A 504 -26.60 -27.45 -10.57
N LEU A 505 -26.90 -28.11 -11.71
CA LEU A 505 -26.99 -27.46 -13.02
C LEU A 505 -27.95 -26.27 -13.05
N PRO A 506 -29.20 -26.34 -12.54
CA PRO A 506 -30.10 -25.21 -12.52
C PRO A 506 -29.55 -24.01 -11.73
N VAL A 507 -28.82 -24.28 -10.61
CA VAL A 507 -28.19 -23.22 -9.80
C VAL A 507 -27.02 -22.60 -10.58
N VAL A 508 -26.22 -23.40 -11.24
CA VAL A 508 -25.10 -22.91 -12.08
C VAL A 508 -25.62 -22.03 -13.21
N GLU A 509 -26.67 -22.47 -13.91
CA GLU A 509 -27.29 -21.69 -14.99
C GLU A 509 -27.91 -20.38 -14.47
N MET A 510 -28.65 -20.43 -13.37
CA MET A 510 -29.26 -19.25 -12.72
C MET A 510 -28.19 -18.23 -12.30
N VAL A 511 -27.09 -18.68 -11.70
CA VAL A 511 -26.02 -17.80 -11.24
C VAL A 511 -25.27 -17.20 -12.42
N LEU A 512 -24.88 -18.00 -13.41
CA LEU A 512 -24.11 -17.52 -14.54
C LEU A 512 -24.94 -16.61 -15.45
N SER A 513 -26.09 -17.09 -15.93
CA SER A 513 -26.90 -16.35 -16.93
C SER A 513 -27.82 -15.30 -16.30
N GLY A 514 -28.27 -15.51 -15.06
CA GLY A 514 -29.12 -14.57 -14.36
C GLY A 514 -28.36 -13.55 -13.54
N LYS A 515 -27.62 -13.99 -12.50
CA LYS A 515 -27.01 -13.06 -11.57
C LYS A 515 -25.78 -12.37 -12.13
N VAL A 516 -24.74 -13.13 -12.42
CA VAL A 516 -23.42 -12.56 -12.80
C VAL A 516 -23.50 -11.82 -14.14
N ASN A 517 -24.17 -12.41 -15.12
CA ASN A 517 -24.36 -11.81 -16.43
C ASN A 517 -25.10 -10.47 -16.32
N GLN A 518 -26.24 -10.44 -15.64
CA GLN A 518 -27.07 -9.25 -15.53
C GLN A 518 -26.44 -8.15 -14.67
N GLU A 519 -25.70 -8.48 -13.62
CA GLU A 519 -24.89 -7.51 -12.85
C GLU A 519 -23.87 -6.82 -13.76
N LEU A 520 -23.16 -7.58 -14.58
CA LEU A 520 -22.13 -7.05 -15.50
C LEU A 520 -22.77 -6.20 -16.61
N VAL A 521 -23.88 -6.64 -17.19
CA VAL A 521 -24.65 -5.89 -18.21
C VAL A 521 -25.14 -4.56 -17.63
N ALA A 522 -25.71 -4.57 -16.43
CA ALA A 522 -26.16 -3.36 -15.77
C ALA A 522 -25.01 -2.36 -15.54
N LEU A 523 -23.87 -2.86 -15.08
CA LEU A 523 -22.67 -2.06 -14.81
C LEU A 523 -22.10 -1.41 -16.08
N LEU A 524 -22.04 -2.14 -17.19
CA LEU A 524 -21.64 -1.64 -18.50
C LEU A 524 -22.63 -0.62 -19.06
N ASN A 525 -23.93 -0.89 -18.94
CA ASN A 525 -24.98 -0.01 -19.45
C ASN A 525 -25.12 1.29 -18.63
N ALA A 526 -24.82 1.28 -17.34
CA ALA A 526 -24.69 2.50 -16.53
C ALA A 526 -23.63 3.46 -17.08
N ARG A 527 -22.68 2.95 -17.88
CA ARG A 527 -21.63 3.72 -18.57
C ARG A 527 -21.90 3.95 -20.07
N ASN A 528 -23.12 3.63 -20.53
CA ASN A 528 -23.56 3.73 -21.94
C ASN A 528 -22.76 2.83 -22.90
N ALA A 529 -22.33 1.64 -22.45
CA ALA A 529 -21.63 0.70 -23.30
C ALA A 529 -22.54 -0.02 -24.31
N GLY A 530 -23.88 -0.03 -24.13
CA GLY A 530 -24.81 -0.78 -24.96
C GLY A 530 -24.56 -2.29 -24.86
N ALA A 531 -24.41 -2.79 -23.64
CA ALA A 531 -24.15 -4.21 -23.39
C ALA A 531 -25.45 -5.04 -23.47
N VAL A 532 -25.32 -6.25 -24.05
CA VAL A 532 -26.39 -7.25 -24.16
C VAL A 532 -25.90 -8.55 -23.53
N GLY A 533 -26.65 -9.04 -22.52
CA GLY A 533 -26.38 -10.31 -21.85
C GLY A 533 -26.90 -11.48 -22.64
N LEU A 534 -26.09 -12.52 -22.77
CA LEU A 534 -26.39 -13.73 -23.55
C LEU A 534 -25.95 -14.97 -22.78
N SER A 535 -26.73 -16.03 -22.89
CA SER A 535 -26.24 -17.38 -22.65
C SER A 535 -25.90 -18.06 -23.98
N GLY A 536 -25.19 -19.16 -23.96
CA GLY A 536 -24.95 -19.92 -25.18
C GLY A 536 -26.20 -20.52 -25.80
N LYS A 537 -27.33 -20.55 -25.09
CA LYS A 537 -28.64 -21.00 -25.60
C LYS A 537 -29.32 -19.95 -26.48
N ASP A 538 -29.05 -18.65 -26.24
CA ASP A 538 -29.65 -17.54 -26.95
C ASP A 538 -29.21 -17.55 -28.42
N GLY A 539 -30.12 -17.66 -29.34
CA GLY A 539 -29.84 -17.79 -30.77
C GLY A 539 -28.95 -18.99 -31.10
N GLN A 540 -28.94 -20.03 -30.26
CA GLN A 540 -28.03 -21.18 -30.36
C GLN A 540 -26.55 -20.74 -30.47
N LEU A 541 -26.18 -19.78 -29.63
CA LEU A 541 -24.88 -19.12 -29.68
C LEU A 541 -23.71 -20.09 -29.48
N LEU A 542 -23.82 -21.00 -28.49
CA LEU A 542 -22.83 -22.02 -28.19
C LEU A 542 -23.45 -23.40 -28.25
N ARG A 543 -23.19 -24.16 -29.30
CA ARG A 543 -23.46 -25.58 -29.32
C ARG A 543 -22.35 -26.32 -28.62
N ALA A 544 -22.71 -27.25 -27.75
CA ALA A 544 -21.80 -27.95 -26.87
C ALA A 544 -22.06 -29.46 -26.85
N GLU A 545 -21.02 -30.22 -26.59
CA GLU A 545 -21.13 -31.64 -26.31
C GLU A 545 -20.49 -32.00 -24.97
N LYS A 546 -21.00 -33.08 -24.35
CA LYS A 546 -20.59 -33.50 -23.00
C LYS A 546 -19.12 -33.95 -23.00
N ILE A 547 -18.36 -33.51 -22.00
CA ILE A 547 -16.98 -33.96 -21.80
C ILE A 547 -16.93 -35.38 -21.23
N HIS A 548 -16.09 -36.23 -21.81
CA HIS A 548 -15.64 -37.47 -21.24
C HIS A 548 -14.24 -37.27 -20.63
N HIS A 549 -14.16 -37.26 -19.31
CA HIS A 549 -12.90 -37.01 -18.61
C HIS A 549 -11.95 -38.20 -18.76
N GLU A 550 -10.64 -37.93 -18.93
CA GLU A 550 -9.60 -38.97 -19.17
C GLU A 550 -9.52 -40.01 -18.01
N SER A 551 -9.86 -39.62 -16.80
CA SER A 551 -9.92 -40.50 -15.64
C SER A 551 -11.13 -41.48 -15.65
N GLY A 552 -12.02 -41.38 -16.64
CA GLY A 552 -13.27 -42.15 -16.70
C GLY A 552 -14.36 -41.66 -15.74
N ARG A 553 -14.14 -40.58 -15.00
CA ARG A 553 -15.12 -40.02 -14.06
C ARG A 553 -16.17 -39.20 -14.79
N ASP A 554 -17.43 -39.40 -14.48
CA ASP A 554 -18.52 -38.56 -15.01
C ASP A 554 -18.55 -37.19 -14.29
N LEU A 555 -18.37 -36.12 -15.04
CA LEU A 555 -18.45 -34.75 -14.54
C LEU A 555 -19.88 -34.19 -14.54
N GLY A 556 -20.87 -34.99 -14.91
CA GLY A 556 -22.27 -34.57 -15.02
C GLY A 556 -22.51 -33.73 -16.28
N HIS A 557 -23.13 -32.56 -16.11
CA HIS A 557 -23.49 -31.64 -17.18
C HIS A 557 -22.37 -30.64 -17.48
N VAL A 558 -21.16 -31.15 -17.70
CA VAL A 558 -20.00 -30.37 -18.13
C VAL A 558 -19.74 -30.64 -19.60
N GLY A 559 -19.53 -29.61 -20.39
CA GLY A 559 -19.35 -29.72 -21.82
C GLY A 559 -18.17 -28.90 -22.34
N HIS A 560 -17.86 -29.12 -23.62
CA HIS A 560 -16.96 -28.30 -24.43
C HIS A 560 -17.69 -27.71 -25.63
N VAL A 561 -17.16 -26.59 -26.17
CA VAL A 561 -17.75 -25.89 -27.29
C VAL A 561 -17.52 -26.66 -28.58
N ARG A 562 -18.61 -27.05 -29.29
CA ARG A 562 -18.54 -27.66 -30.60
C ARG A 562 -18.64 -26.62 -31.73
N GLU A 563 -19.55 -25.65 -31.57
CA GLU A 563 -19.82 -24.64 -32.60
C GLU A 563 -20.23 -23.31 -31.95
N VAL A 564 -19.82 -22.20 -32.56
CA VAL A 564 -20.23 -20.84 -32.16
C VAL A 564 -21.02 -20.20 -33.31
N ASN A 565 -22.20 -19.66 -33.02
CA ASN A 565 -22.98 -18.90 -33.97
C ASN A 565 -22.36 -17.49 -34.18
N GLU A 566 -21.33 -17.42 -35.01
CA GLU A 566 -20.63 -16.16 -35.32
C GLU A 566 -21.55 -15.10 -35.95
N LYS A 567 -22.51 -15.55 -36.79
CA LYS A 567 -23.41 -14.63 -37.49
C LYS A 567 -24.26 -13.82 -36.49
N PHE A 568 -24.72 -14.46 -35.42
CA PHE A 568 -25.47 -13.80 -34.37
C PHE A 568 -24.61 -12.77 -33.63
N LEU A 569 -23.39 -13.12 -33.29
CA LEU A 569 -22.46 -12.17 -32.64
C LEU A 569 -22.08 -10.99 -33.54
N ARG A 570 -21.80 -11.25 -34.84
CA ARG A 570 -21.48 -10.18 -35.79
C ARG A 570 -22.63 -9.20 -35.94
N MET A 571 -23.89 -9.69 -36.02
CA MET A 571 -25.09 -8.85 -36.06
C MET A 571 -25.16 -7.88 -34.86
N LEU A 572 -24.86 -8.36 -33.65
CA LEU A 572 -24.85 -7.52 -32.44
C LEU A 572 -23.71 -6.50 -32.48
N LEU A 573 -22.50 -6.92 -32.87
CA LEU A 573 -21.33 -6.06 -32.96
C LEU A 573 -21.49 -4.96 -34.02
N ASP A 574 -22.10 -5.29 -35.18
CA ASP A 574 -22.40 -4.34 -36.25
C ASP A 574 -23.54 -3.39 -35.86
N GLY A 575 -24.48 -3.85 -35.03
CA GLY A 575 -25.50 -3.03 -34.38
C GLY A 575 -24.95 -2.13 -33.27
N GLY A 576 -23.64 -2.19 -32.97
CA GLY A 576 -22.98 -1.36 -31.97
C GLY A 576 -23.22 -1.83 -30.52
N TYR A 577 -23.58 -3.08 -30.31
CA TYR A 577 -23.74 -3.67 -28.98
C TYR A 577 -22.45 -4.34 -28.50
N VAL A 578 -22.33 -4.51 -27.18
CA VAL A 578 -21.28 -5.28 -26.51
C VAL A 578 -21.88 -6.60 -26.03
N PRO A 579 -21.63 -7.74 -26.68
CA PRO A 579 -22.08 -9.03 -26.20
C PRO A 579 -21.39 -9.41 -24.89
N VAL A 580 -22.15 -9.82 -23.89
CA VAL A 580 -21.70 -10.34 -22.59
C VAL A 580 -22.19 -11.77 -22.46
N ILE A 581 -21.29 -12.73 -22.58
CA ILE A 581 -21.61 -14.14 -22.78
C ILE A 581 -21.37 -14.91 -21.47
N SER A 582 -22.39 -15.61 -20.97
CA SER A 582 -22.24 -16.61 -19.93
C SER A 582 -21.86 -17.98 -20.53
N PRO A 583 -20.99 -18.77 -19.83
CA PRO A 583 -20.46 -20.01 -20.36
C PRO A 583 -21.44 -21.21 -20.16
N ILE A 584 -22.66 -21.07 -20.63
CA ILE A 584 -23.67 -22.13 -20.68
C ILE A 584 -23.92 -22.47 -22.14
N GLY A 585 -23.66 -23.72 -22.54
CA GLY A 585 -23.87 -24.21 -23.89
C GLY A 585 -25.16 -25.01 -24.05
N LEU A 586 -25.64 -25.12 -25.29
CA LEU A 586 -26.79 -25.92 -25.71
C LEU A 586 -26.29 -27.29 -26.23
N ALA A 587 -26.72 -28.37 -25.58
CA ALA A 587 -26.49 -29.74 -26.04
C ALA A 587 -27.45 -30.12 -27.18
N ASP A 588 -27.16 -31.17 -27.92
CA ASP A 588 -27.98 -31.63 -29.06
C ASP A 588 -29.37 -32.14 -28.62
N ASP A 589 -29.52 -32.59 -27.40
CA ASP A 589 -30.80 -32.99 -26.79
C ASP A 589 -31.64 -31.79 -26.28
N GLY A 590 -31.11 -30.57 -26.42
CA GLY A 590 -31.75 -29.34 -25.90
C GLY A 590 -31.41 -29.02 -24.45
N GLY A 591 -30.64 -29.85 -23.78
CA GLY A 591 -30.18 -29.64 -22.42
C GLY A 591 -29.07 -28.55 -22.31
N SER A 592 -28.79 -28.12 -21.07
CA SER A 592 -27.71 -27.17 -20.78
C SER A 592 -26.44 -27.89 -20.35
N LEU A 593 -25.31 -27.36 -20.81
CA LEU A 593 -23.98 -27.79 -20.37
C LEU A 593 -23.21 -26.60 -19.83
N SER A 594 -22.61 -26.76 -18.66
CA SER A 594 -21.67 -25.79 -18.10
C SER A 594 -20.31 -25.95 -18.78
N ILE A 595 -19.76 -24.86 -19.29
CA ILE A 595 -18.48 -24.86 -20.05
C ILE A 595 -17.45 -24.02 -19.31
N ASN A 596 -16.17 -24.33 -19.49
CA ASN A 596 -15.10 -23.48 -18.97
C ASN A 596 -15.09 -22.13 -19.72
N ALA A 597 -15.16 -21.03 -18.97
CA ALA A 597 -15.20 -19.69 -19.56
C ALA A 597 -13.94 -19.32 -20.36
N ASP A 598 -12.78 -19.89 -20.05
CA ASP A 598 -11.54 -19.69 -20.80
C ASP A 598 -11.65 -20.36 -22.21
N GLU A 599 -12.25 -21.53 -22.27
CA GLU A 599 -12.54 -22.25 -23.50
C GLU A 599 -13.58 -21.52 -24.36
N VAL A 600 -14.69 -21.06 -23.75
CA VAL A 600 -15.69 -20.26 -24.46
C VAL A 600 -15.07 -19.01 -25.08
N ALA A 601 -14.22 -18.30 -24.32
CA ALA A 601 -13.55 -17.12 -24.83
C ALA A 601 -12.62 -17.43 -26.01
N ALA A 602 -11.87 -18.55 -25.95
CA ALA A 602 -11.05 -19.03 -27.06
C ALA A 602 -11.88 -19.37 -28.29
N ALA A 603 -12.96 -20.16 -28.13
CA ALA A 603 -13.83 -20.56 -29.23
C ALA A 603 -14.53 -19.35 -29.90
N VAL A 604 -15.02 -18.41 -29.11
CA VAL A 604 -15.61 -17.15 -29.59
C VAL A 604 -14.58 -16.30 -30.33
N ALA A 605 -13.34 -16.22 -29.83
CA ALA A 605 -12.27 -15.46 -30.47
C ALA A 605 -11.91 -16.08 -31.85
N VAL A 606 -11.80 -17.37 -31.93
CA VAL A 606 -11.55 -18.11 -33.19
C VAL A 606 -12.68 -17.91 -34.19
N ALA A 607 -13.94 -18.13 -33.77
CA ALA A 607 -15.11 -17.99 -34.63
C ALA A 607 -15.26 -16.57 -35.22
N LEU A 608 -14.99 -15.55 -34.40
CA LEU A 608 -15.07 -14.17 -34.87
C LEU A 608 -13.83 -13.69 -35.65
N GLY A 609 -12.79 -14.50 -35.77
CA GLY A 609 -11.52 -14.09 -36.36
C GLY A 609 -10.87 -12.96 -35.56
N SER A 610 -11.02 -12.98 -34.24
CA SER A 610 -10.46 -11.95 -33.37
C SER A 610 -8.93 -12.00 -33.39
N ARG A 611 -8.31 -10.86 -33.63
CA ARG A 611 -6.84 -10.78 -33.56
C ARG A 611 -6.29 -10.80 -32.13
N LYS A 612 -7.14 -10.46 -31.15
CA LYS A 612 -6.75 -10.34 -29.74
C LYS A 612 -7.72 -11.07 -28.82
N LEU A 613 -7.16 -11.90 -27.97
CA LEU A 613 -7.85 -12.53 -26.85
C LEU A 613 -7.16 -12.12 -25.55
N ILE A 614 -7.95 -11.68 -24.57
CA ILE A 614 -7.45 -11.18 -23.28
C ILE A 614 -8.06 -11.99 -22.15
N TYR A 615 -7.21 -12.59 -21.33
CA TYR A 615 -7.62 -13.27 -20.11
C TYR A 615 -7.29 -12.41 -18.89
N LEU A 616 -8.30 -12.01 -18.14
CA LEU A 616 -8.11 -11.45 -16.79
C LEU A 616 -8.10 -12.58 -15.77
N THR A 617 -7.07 -12.63 -14.94
CA THR A 617 -6.78 -13.72 -14.00
C THR A 617 -6.40 -13.15 -12.61
N ASP A 618 -6.28 -14.02 -11.62
CA ASP A 618 -5.88 -13.74 -10.25
C ASP A 618 -4.37 -13.81 -10.00
N VAL A 619 -3.58 -13.94 -11.07
CA VAL A 619 -2.11 -13.89 -11.04
C VAL A 619 -1.59 -12.82 -12.00
N ALA A 620 -0.33 -12.42 -11.83
CA ALA A 620 0.28 -11.36 -12.64
C ALA A 620 0.38 -11.70 -14.13
N GLY A 621 0.29 -12.97 -14.50
CA GLY A 621 0.43 -13.52 -15.83
C GLY A 621 0.99 -14.94 -15.79
N ILE A 622 1.70 -15.38 -16.82
CA ILE A 622 2.40 -16.66 -16.85
C ILE A 622 3.75 -16.48 -16.14
N LEU A 623 4.00 -17.26 -15.08
CA LEU A 623 5.22 -17.18 -14.28
C LEU A 623 6.25 -18.21 -14.73
N GLU A 624 7.53 -17.96 -14.46
CA GLU A 624 8.63 -18.91 -14.74
C GLU A 624 8.47 -20.20 -13.95
N SER A 625 8.05 -20.07 -12.68
CA SER A 625 7.68 -21.17 -11.80
C SER A 625 6.57 -20.70 -10.86
N ALA A 626 5.54 -21.52 -10.64
CA ALA A 626 4.48 -21.21 -9.70
C ALA A 626 4.90 -21.59 -8.26
N PRO A 627 4.48 -20.81 -7.19
CA PRO A 627 3.68 -19.57 -7.27
C PRO A 627 4.52 -18.29 -7.36
N ASP A 628 5.84 -18.31 -7.14
CA ASP A 628 6.66 -17.13 -6.85
C ASP A 628 7.70 -16.78 -7.95
N GLY A 629 7.56 -17.35 -9.15
CA GLY A 629 8.47 -17.11 -10.28
C GLY A 629 8.29 -15.71 -10.88
N ALA A 630 9.32 -15.26 -11.62
CA ALA A 630 9.26 -14.01 -12.38
C ALA A 630 8.19 -14.08 -13.47
N LEU A 631 7.57 -12.93 -13.78
CA LEU A 631 6.60 -12.82 -14.87
C LEU A 631 7.27 -13.01 -16.23
N VAL A 632 6.81 -13.98 -17.01
CA VAL A 632 7.24 -14.18 -18.41
C VAL A 632 6.42 -13.25 -19.29
N ARG A 633 7.03 -12.18 -19.79
CA ARG A 633 6.32 -11.14 -20.53
C ARG A 633 5.92 -11.56 -21.96
N GLN A 634 6.75 -12.38 -22.61
CA GLN A 634 6.49 -12.84 -23.97
C GLN A 634 6.83 -14.32 -24.11
N LEU A 635 5.94 -15.09 -24.72
CA LEU A 635 6.12 -16.50 -25.03
C LEU A 635 5.71 -16.77 -26.46
N THR A 636 6.41 -17.72 -27.10
CA THR A 636 5.90 -18.37 -28.29
C THR A 636 4.97 -19.53 -27.91
N VAL A 637 4.17 -20.00 -28.87
CA VAL A 637 3.37 -21.23 -28.72
C VAL A 637 4.26 -22.40 -28.31
N ALA A 638 5.46 -22.54 -28.93
CA ALA A 638 6.41 -23.61 -28.62
C ALA A 638 6.91 -23.53 -27.13
N ASP A 639 7.15 -22.32 -26.64
CA ASP A 639 7.56 -22.13 -25.25
C ASP A 639 6.44 -22.52 -24.27
N LEU A 640 5.20 -22.13 -24.56
CA LEU A 640 4.06 -22.48 -23.74
C LEU A 640 3.80 -23.99 -23.75
N THR A 641 3.84 -24.64 -24.92
CA THR A 641 3.67 -26.10 -25.06
C THR A 641 4.72 -26.83 -24.24
N ARG A 642 5.99 -26.46 -24.37
CA ARG A 642 7.11 -27.07 -23.63
C ARG A 642 6.93 -26.97 -22.11
N ARG A 643 6.41 -25.81 -21.62
CA ARG A 643 6.14 -25.60 -20.20
C ARG A 643 4.97 -26.44 -19.68
N VAL A 644 3.94 -26.63 -20.49
CA VAL A 644 2.80 -27.51 -20.16
C VAL A 644 3.26 -28.98 -20.09
N GLU A 645 4.02 -29.44 -21.09
CA GLU A 645 4.56 -30.81 -21.16
C GLU A 645 5.55 -31.11 -20.05
N ALA A 646 6.37 -30.12 -19.65
CA ALA A 646 7.31 -30.24 -18.53
C ALA A 646 6.63 -30.19 -17.14
N GLY A 647 5.31 -30.02 -17.08
CA GLY A 647 4.59 -29.91 -15.81
C GLY A 647 4.87 -28.63 -15.01
N ALA A 648 5.48 -27.63 -15.62
CA ALA A 648 5.75 -26.33 -14.99
C ALA A 648 4.47 -25.48 -14.84
N ILE A 649 3.41 -25.81 -15.57
CA ILE A 649 2.09 -25.17 -15.50
C ILE A 649 1.08 -26.20 -14.98
N THR A 650 0.49 -25.93 -13.82
CA THR A 650 -0.42 -26.86 -13.11
C THR A 650 -1.77 -26.20 -12.77
N GLY A 651 -2.72 -27.01 -12.31
CA GLY A 651 -4.03 -26.54 -11.84
C GLY A 651 -4.83 -25.78 -12.88
N GLY A 652 -5.54 -24.74 -12.47
CA GLY A 652 -6.38 -23.91 -13.37
C GLY A 652 -5.61 -23.20 -14.49
N MET A 653 -4.30 -22.98 -14.33
CA MET A 653 -3.46 -22.41 -15.37
C MET A 653 -3.19 -23.41 -16.52
N LYS A 654 -3.21 -24.72 -16.28
CA LYS A 654 -3.08 -25.75 -17.33
C LYS A 654 -4.23 -25.65 -18.34
N TRP A 655 -5.46 -25.56 -17.88
CA TRP A 655 -6.64 -25.39 -18.74
C TRP A 655 -6.60 -24.08 -19.53
N LYS A 656 -6.20 -22.99 -18.86
CA LYS A 656 -5.99 -21.71 -19.53
C LYS A 656 -4.92 -21.80 -20.62
N ALA A 657 -3.79 -22.46 -20.35
CA ALA A 657 -2.74 -22.68 -21.34
C ALA A 657 -3.24 -23.48 -22.54
N GLN A 658 -4.04 -24.53 -22.32
CA GLN A 658 -4.66 -25.29 -23.41
C GLN A 658 -5.62 -24.44 -24.25
N SER A 659 -6.45 -23.61 -23.60
CA SER A 659 -7.33 -22.66 -24.30
C SER A 659 -6.55 -21.61 -25.09
N ILE A 660 -5.41 -21.13 -24.58
CA ILE A 660 -4.50 -20.23 -25.30
C ILE A 660 -3.93 -20.92 -26.55
N LEU A 661 -3.43 -22.15 -26.40
CA LEU A 661 -2.88 -22.92 -27.52
C LEU A 661 -3.93 -23.18 -28.59
N ALA A 662 -5.16 -23.55 -28.21
CA ALA A 662 -6.30 -23.74 -29.12
C ALA A 662 -6.64 -22.43 -29.86
N ALA A 663 -6.69 -21.30 -29.15
CA ALA A 663 -7.00 -19.99 -29.74
C ALA A 663 -5.94 -19.61 -30.82
N VAL A 664 -4.64 -19.75 -30.48
CA VAL A 664 -3.57 -19.40 -31.45
C VAL A 664 -3.52 -20.38 -32.64
N ALA A 665 -3.79 -21.68 -32.40
CA ALA A 665 -3.93 -22.67 -33.49
C ALA A 665 -5.12 -22.32 -34.41
N GLY A 666 -6.23 -21.81 -33.84
CA GLY A 666 -7.41 -21.34 -34.55
C GLY A 666 -7.28 -19.98 -35.23
N GLY A 667 -6.11 -19.32 -35.15
CA GLY A 667 -5.82 -18.09 -35.91
C GLY A 667 -5.81 -16.79 -35.09
N VAL A 668 -6.00 -16.83 -33.78
CA VAL A 668 -5.81 -15.65 -32.92
C VAL A 668 -4.33 -15.26 -32.88
N GLU A 669 -4.02 -14.02 -33.27
CA GLU A 669 -2.62 -13.58 -33.42
C GLU A 669 -1.93 -13.38 -32.08
N ARG A 670 -2.62 -12.80 -31.11
CA ARG A 670 -2.09 -12.39 -29.80
C ARG A 670 -3.04 -12.76 -28.67
N VAL A 671 -2.53 -13.47 -27.71
CA VAL A 671 -3.29 -13.81 -26.49
C VAL A 671 -2.56 -13.19 -25.28
N HIS A 672 -3.29 -12.36 -24.53
CA HIS A 672 -2.77 -11.64 -23.38
C HIS A 672 -3.32 -12.27 -22.09
N VAL A 673 -2.46 -12.45 -21.09
CA VAL A 673 -2.84 -12.92 -19.74
C VAL A 673 -2.47 -11.81 -18.75
N LEU A 674 -3.48 -11.20 -18.12
CA LEU A 674 -3.34 -9.98 -17.33
C LEU A 674 -3.81 -10.18 -15.89
N ASP A 675 -3.21 -9.41 -14.98
CA ASP A 675 -3.62 -9.37 -13.56
C ASP A 675 -4.95 -8.63 -13.38
N GLY A 676 -6.03 -9.35 -13.18
CA GLY A 676 -7.36 -8.78 -12.91
C GLY A 676 -7.50 -8.14 -11.52
N ARG A 677 -6.48 -8.22 -10.65
CA ARG A 677 -6.47 -7.56 -9.33
C ARG A 677 -6.03 -6.09 -9.41
N GLN A 678 -5.50 -5.68 -10.56
CA GLN A 678 -5.08 -4.30 -10.82
C GLN A 678 -6.13 -3.59 -11.68
N PRO A 679 -6.51 -2.35 -11.37
CA PRO A 679 -7.43 -1.58 -12.20
C PRO A 679 -6.79 -1.22 -13.54
N HIS A 680 -7.58 -1.07 -14.60
CA HIS A 680 -7.21 -0.58 -15.93
C HIS A 680 -6.08 -1.36 -16.64
N THR A 681 -5.88 -2.63 -16.30
CA THR A 681 -4.84 -3.47 -16.92
C THR A 681 -5.11 -3.73 -18.41
N VAL A 682 -6.37 -3.78 -18.82
CA VAL A 682 -6.74 -3.97 -20.23
C VAL A 682 -6.30 -2.77 -21.06
N ILE A 683 -6.51 -1.56 -20.58
CA ILE A 683 -6.08 -0.32 -21.24
C ILE A 683 -4.55 -0.24 -21.27
N ALA A 684 -3.90 -0.49 -20.15
CA ALA A 684 -2.44 -0.45 -20.05
C ALA A 684 -1.76 -1.45 -20.99
N GLU A 685 -2.32 -2.66 -21.15
CA GLU A 685 -1.79 -3.68 -22.08
C GLU A 685 -1.98 -3.31 -23.54
N LEU A 686 -3.16 -2.75 -23.89
CA LEU A 686 -3.51 -2.54 -25.29
C LEU A 686 -2.92 -1.26 -25.88
N PHE A 687 -2.68 -0.23 -25.06
CA PHE A 687 -2.31 1.11 -25.53
C PHE A 687 -0.92 1.57 -25.09
N THR A 688 -0.05 0.66 -24.64
CA THR A 688 1.35 0.97 -24.32
C THR A 688 2.33 -0.01 -24.98
N ASP A 689 3.53 0.46 -25.28
CA ASP A 689 4.58 -0.33 -25.93
C ASP A 689 5.10 -1.49 -25.07
N ARG A 690 5.01 -1.38 -23.76
CA ARG A 690 5.60 -2.34 -22.79
C ARG A 690 4.60 -3.22 -22.09
N GLY A 691 3.37 -3.35 -22.47
CA GLY A 691 2.40 -4.24 -21.86
C GLY A 691 2.61 -4.54 -20.35
N VAL A 692 1.60 -4.93 -19.62
CA VAL A 692 1.69 -5.18 -18.17
C VAL A 692 1.61 -6.67 -17.79
N GLY A 693 1.23 -7.54 -18.73
CA GLY A 693 1.04 -8.97 -18.55
C GLY A 693 1.96 -9.87 -19.34
N SER A 694 1.46 -11.08 -19.63
CA SER A 694 2.12 -12.05 -20.52
C SER A 694 1.44 -12.07 -21.88
N LEU A 695 2.22 -11.97 -22.94
CA LEU A 695 1.79 -12.09 -24.33
C LEU A 695 2.21 -13.46 -24.89
N VAL A 696 1.25 -14.21 -25.46
CA VAL A 696 1.52 -15.44 -26.23
C VAL A 696 1.20 -15.21 -27.70
N GLN A 697 2.12 -15.56 -28.61
CA GLN A 697 1.99 -15.37 -30.05
C GLN A 697 2.63 -16.50 -30.88
N LYS A 698 2.29 -16.59 -32.18
CA LYS A 698 2.66 -17.73 -33.05
C LYS A 698 4.12 -17.78 -33.46
N GLY A 699 4.87 -16.68 -33.45
CA GLY A 699 6.24 -16.60 -33.98
C GLY A 699 7.25 -16.04 -32.97
N THR A 700 8.52 -15.89 -33.44
CA THR A 700 9.61 -15.30 -32.63
C THR A 700 9.20 -13.95 -32.08
N PRO A 701 9.48 -13.63 -30.77
CA PRO A 701 9.28 -12.30 -30.26
C PRO A 701 10.04 -11.28 -31.10
N ALA A 702 9.36 -10.24 -31.56
CA ALA A 702 9.98 -9.15 -32.32
C ALA A 702 10.86 -8.29 -31.43
#